data_a89c5d78ce9c7c3dd80271ef55dd7edd
#
_entry.id   a89c5d78ce9c7c3dd80271ef55dd7edd
#
_cell.length_a   1.000
_cell.length_b   1.000
_cell.length_c   1.000
_cell.angle_alpha   90.00
_cell.angle_beta   90.00
_cell.angle_gamma   90.00
#
_symmetry.space_group_name_H-M   'P 1'
#
loop_
_entity.id
_entity.type
_entity.pdbx_description
1 polymer ?
#
loop_
_entity_poly.entity_id
_entity_poly.type
_entity_poly.pdbx_seq_one_letter_code
_entity_poly.pdbx_strand_id
1 'polypeptide(L)'
;MLDQFLSDLKQLLPNDRIYTDELRTLGWGTDASFYRQIPKVVIRSDGEEEISKIIQLCQKHKMPLTFRAAGTSLSGQSCTDSVLIVAGKHWEKYEIGKNQDTIKLQPGIVGARVNEILKPYGRVFPPDPASIGSAMVGGIVINNASGMNCGVHANSDRMMVSARIILTDGTILDTSNEESRRAFRQSHPEFLEKIEALRDKVRANEKLASRIRTKYSIKNVTGLNLRPLVAYDDPFDIIAHSMVGSEGTLAFLSEVTMKTLHDYKYKASAMVYFLTMKESCEAVVAMKKMKAGEDDLTYSAENLVVKSAEMLDYMSLASVDDPVYLQYKKDVDAGKIPDVKPGDYKGLTAILTETKGITHEQLLEKIAKIQDCLSQFKLYIPAEFTEDPAVYGKYWAIRSGIFPSVGGTRPIGTSCLIEDVAFPIESLPEATVKLQKLIADHGYNDACIYGHAFEGNYHFILNQSFADEHEVARYAEMMRDVAKLVVEGYDGSLKAEHGTGRNMAPFVQYEWGDEAYEAMKELKAIFDPDNLLNRGVIFNYDPDCFIKDLKPLPVLDYDFASVPDGGHYLMEPEHSTAKETIEQVKRANKCIECGFCEVNCMSCGLTLSSRMRIAVQREILYLEKTGQNPERAATLRKQYKYYGDQTCAADGLCSTSCPMKINTGELTHLIRQLDMNKNPMGYKVGEFAANHMAGIKSGLRVVLDVAHVAHVTLGPTLMTTVCRTMNKMGMPLWTTAMPKKKRQPKKSDLTQFIIEKSIPHHEGQHSDLKVVYFPSCINQTMGLSKEAPFKHALVDEVIQLMAKAGYEVIFPEGMERMCCGQIWESKGMLDIADRKSAELEAALWKASEQGKYPVLCGQSPCLHRMKKVMKKMKLYEPAEFIMTYLKDRLDFHPTDKPIAIHITCSTRQMGVDKDMIALAKLCSNNVLIPEGVGCCGFAGDRGFTFPELNRYGLRKLKPQIEKNKIEVGYSNSRTCEIGLEANTGIPYLNIVHLVNISTTAKK
;
A
#
# COMPACT_ATOMS: atom_id res chain seq x y z
N MET A 1 -36.93 2.82 -10.34
CA MET A 1 -36.30 2.43 -9.07
C MET A 1 -34.93 3.11 -8.88
N LEU A 2 -33.95 2.87 -9.73
CA LEU A 2 -32.61 3.50 -9.62
C LEU A 2 -32.67 5.03 -9.68
N ASP A 3 -33.39 5.62 -10.63
CA ASP A 3 -33.48 7.07 -10.80
C ASP A 3 -34.10 7.75 -9.57
N GLN A 4 -35.12 7.14 -8.97
CA GLN A 4 -35.73 7.68 -7.75
C GLN A 4 -34.78 7.57 -6.55
N PHE A 5 -34.08 6.42 -6.42
CA PHE A 5 -33.03 6.25 -5.42
C PHE A 5 -31.93 7.32 -5.55
N LEU A 6 -31.44 7.56 -6.77
CA LEU A 6 -30.44 8.59 -7.04
C LEU A 6 -30.94 10.02 -6.76
N SER A 7 -32.23 10.28 -7.03
CA SER A 7 -32.85 11.57 -6.71
C SER A 7 -32.87 11.83 -5.20
N ASP A 8 -33.31 10.84 -4.42
CA ASP A 8 -33.34 10.91 -2.95
C ASP A 8 -31.91 11.01 -2.37
N LEU A 9 -30.97 10.22 -2.92
CA LEU A 9 -29.57 10.21 -2.48
C LEU A 9 -28.85 11.57 -2.69
N LYS A 10 -29.14 12.26 -3.80
CA LYS A 10 -28.60 13.60 -4.10
C LYS A 10 -29.12 14.70 -3.17
N GLN A 11 -30.22 14.47 -2.47
CA GLN A 11 -30.68 15.37 -1.41
C GLN A 11 -29.93 15.13 -0.10
N LEU A 12 -29.41 13.92 0.10
CA LEU A 12 -28.70 13.53 1.30
C LEU A 12 -27.21 13.86 1.22
N LEU A 13 -26.58 13.66 0.06
CA LEU A 13 -25.14 13.75 -0.11
C LEU A 13 -24.73 14.70 -1.25
N PRO A 14 -23.57 15.37 -1.14
CA PRO A 14 -22.97 16.11 -2.24
C PRO A 14 -22.71 15.24 -3.47
N ASN A 15 -22.93 15.79 -4.67
CA ASN A 15 -22.77 15.06 -5.93
C ASN A 15 -21.34 14.53 -6.18
N ASP A 16 -20.32 15.16 -5.62
CA ASP A 16 -18.91 14.73 -5.76
C ASP A 16 -18.58 13.47 -4.95
N ARG A 17 -19.51 12.99 -4.12
CA ARG A 17 -19.40 11.75 -3.36
C ARG A 17 -20.28 10.60 -3.90
N ILE A 18 -21.04 10.86 -4.99
CA ILE A 18 -21.92 9.90 -5.66
C ILE A 18 -21.37 9.64 -7.06
N TYR A 19 -20.95 8.41 -7.35
CA TYR A 19 -20.36 8.04 -8.64
C TYR A 19 -21.30 7.12 -9.41
N THR A 20 -21.74 7.58 -10.58
CA THR A 20 -22.66 6.85 -11.48
C THR A 20 -22.13 6.80 -12.90
N ASP A 21 -20.98 7.44 -13.18
CA ASP A 21 -20.36 7.41 -14.49
C ASP A 21 -19.64 6.06 -14.71
N GLU A 22 -19.60 5.63 -15.97
CA GLU A 22 -19.07 4.34 -16.37
C GLU A 22 -17.62 4.11 -15.96
N LEU A 23 -16.79 5.16 -16.02
CA LEU A 23 -15.38 5.02 -15.71
C LEU A 23 -15.13 4.74 -14.23
N ARG A 24 -15.79 5.49 -13.33
CA ARG A 24 -15.59 5.30 -11.89
C ARG A 24 -16.26 4.03 -11.38
N THR A 25 -17.47 3.71 -11.85
CA THR A 25 -18.12 2.44 -11.49
C THR A 25 -17.32 1.23 -11.97
N LEU A 26 -16.76 1.26 -13.19
CA LEU A 26 -15.83 0.25 -13.68
C LEU A 26 -14.59 0.12 -12.77
N GLY A 27 -13.97 1.26 -12.40
CA GLY A 27 -12.79 1.27 -11.53
C GLY A 27 -13.05 0.66 -10.15
N TRP A 28 -14.27 0.81 -9.61
CA TRP A 28 -14.69 0.23 -8.33
C TRP A 28 -15.25 -1.19 -8.44
N GLY A 29 -15.41 -1.72 -9.66
CA GLY A 29 -15.98 -3.04 -9.92
C GLY A 29 -15.08 -4.23 -9.60
N THR A 30 -13.84 -4.02 -9.13
CA THR A 30 -12.86 -5.08 -8.85
C THR A 30 -12.27 -4.95 -7.44
N ASP A 31 -11.88 -6.08 -6.84
CA ASP A 31 -11.07 -6.18 -5.63
C ASP A 31 -9.83 -7.06 -5.88
N ALA A 32 -9.20 -7.61 -4.84
CA ALA A 32 -8.04 -8.50 -5.02
C ALA A 32 -8.41 -9.91 -5.51
N SER A 33 -9.68 -10.26 -5.51
CA SER A 33 -10.17 -11.54 -6.02
C SER A 33 -10.14 -11.60 -7.56
N PHE A 34 -10.48 -12.73 -8.10
CA PHE A 34 -10.63 -12.93 -9.53
C PHE A 34 -12.06 -12.65 -10.04
N TYR A 35 -12.88 -11.94 -9.25
CA TYR A 35 -14.23 -11.50 -9.60
C TYR A 35 -14.29 -10.05 -10.06
N ARG A 36 -15.29 -9.75 -10.89
CA ARG A 36 -15.61 -8.39 -11.32
C ARG A 36 -17.12 -8.20 -11.39
N GLN A 37 -17.66 -7.32 -10.55
CA GLN A 37 -19.04 -6.87 -10.60
C GLN A 37 -19.09 -5.35 -10.61
N ILE A 38 -19.71 -4.74 -11.63
CA ILE A 38 -19.72 -3.28 -11.80
C ILE A 38 -20.91 -2.70 -11.02
N PRO A 39 -20.68 -1.90 -9.97
CA PRO A 39 -21.74 -1.28 -9.19
C PRO A 39 -22.55 -0.27 -10.02
N LYS A 40 -23.86 -0.17 -9.79
CA LYS A 40 -24.71 0.86 -10.37
C LYS A 40 -24.41 2.24 -9.82
N VAL A 41 -24.03 2.30 -8.55
CA VAL A 41 -23.63 3.53 -7.87
C VAL A 41 -22.58 3.22 -6.81
N VAL A 42 -21.59 4.11 -6.71
CA VAL A 42 -20.60 4.11 -5.64
C VAL A 42 -20.80 5.34 -4.79
N ILE A 43 -20.91 5.16 -3.47
CA ILE A 43 -21.16 6.19 -2.50
C ILE A 43 -19.97 6.27 -1.54
N ARG A 44 -19.41 7.46 -1.38
CA ARG A 44 -18.39 7.72 -0.38
C ARG A 44 -19.02 8.40 0.83
N SER A 45 -19.07 7.70 1.96
CA SER A 45 -19.64 8.18 3.21
C SER A 45 -18.57 8.68 4.18
N ASP A 46 -18.90 9.73 4.93
CA ASP A 46 -17.98 10.37 5.89
C ASP A 46 -18.45 10.25 7.35
N GLY A 47 -19.59 9.61 7.64
CA GLY A 47 -20.12 9.51 9.01
C GLY A 47 -21.26 8.52 9.20
N GLU A 48 -21.54 8.17 10.47
CA GLU A 48 -22.56 7.19 10.87
C GLU A 48 -23.97 7.61 10.46
N GLU A 49 -24.33 8.87 10.67
CA GLU A 49 -25.66 9.39 10.30
C GLU A 49 -25.92 9.27 8.78
N GLU A 50 -24.88 9.46 7.97
CA GLU A 50 -25.00 9.28 6.51
C GLU A 50 -25.23 7.82 6.17
N ILE A 51 -24.43 6.90 6.77
CA ILE A 51 -24.58 5.44 6.57
C ILE A 51 -25.99 5.00 6.97
N SER A 52 -26.47 5.41 8.14
CA SER A 52 -27.81 5.09 8.61
C SER A 52 -28.90 5.50 7.61
N LYS A 53 -28.85 6.76 7.13
CA LYS A 53 -29.80 7.27 6.13
C LYS A 53 -29.67 6.59 4.75
N ILE A 54 -28.45 6.25 4.34
CA ILE A 54 -28.20 5.52 3.07
C ILE A 54 -28.79 4.11 3.15
N ILE A 55 -28.59 3.40 4.27
CA ILE A 55 -29.18 2.07 4.49
C ILE A 55 -30.71 2.14 4.41
N GLN A 56 -31.34 3.11 5.11
CA GLN A 56 -32.78 3.32 5.05
C GLN A 56 -33.29 3.62 3.63
N LEU A 57 -32.53 4.41 2.85
CA LEU A 57 -32.85 4.64 1.43
C LEU A 57 -32.74 3.36 0.60
N CYS A 58 -31.71 2.56 0.83
CA CYS A 58 -31.54 1.28 0.17
C CYS A 58 -32.69 0.32 0.50
N GLN A 59 -33.13 0.26 1.76
CA GLN A 59 -34.29 -0.52 2.19
C GLN A 59 -35.57 -0.03 1.52
N LYS A 60 -35.86 1.29 1.58
CA LYS A 60 -37.03 1.93 0.95
C LYS A 60 -37.15 1.58 -0.54
N HIS A 61 -36.03 1.61 -1.26
CA HIS A 61 -35.97 1.38 -2.71
C HIS A 61 -35.59 -0.07 -3.07
N LYS A 62 -35.45 -0.99 -2.09
CA LYS A 62 -35.06 -2.39 -2.27
C LYS A 62 -33.78 -2.55 -3.09
N MET A 63 -32.81 -1.64 -2.85
CA MET A 63 -31.50 -1.65 -3.50
C MET A 63 -30.49 -2.42 -2.66
N PRO A 64 -30.00 -3.60 -3.10
CA PRO A 64 -28.93 -4.29 -2.39
C PRO A 64 -27.70 -3.40 -2.23
N LEU A 65 -26.96 -3.58 -1.14
CA LEU A 65 -25.76 -2.81 -0.88
C LEU A 65 -24.62 -3.65 -0.33
N THR A 66 -23.41 -3.19 -0.60
CA THR A 66 -22.16 -3.80 -0.11
C THR A 66 -21.28 -2.71 0.47
N PHE A 67 -20.68 -2.99 1.62
CA PHE A 67 -19.68 -2.11 2.24
C PHE A 67 -18.28 -2.46 1.76
N ARG A 68 -17.43 -1.45 1.60
CA ARG A 68 -16.05 -1.64 1.17
C ARG A 68 -15.10 -0.73 1.94
N ALA A 69 -14.07 -1.32 2.51
CA ALA A 69 -12.90 -0.61 3.04
C ALA A 69 -11.78 -0.55 1.97
N ALA A 70 -10.69 -1.27 2.13
CA ALA A 70 -9.57 -1.28 1.17
C ALA A 70 -9.84 -2.11 -0.11
N GLY A 71 -10.71 -3.12 -0.05
CA GLY A 71 -10.94 -4.04 -1.17
C GLY A 71 -9.74 -4.93 -1.47
N THR A 72 -9.08 -5.43 -0.42
CA THR A 72 -7.99 -6.41 -0.50
C THR A 72 -8.49 -7.86 -0.38
N SER A 73 -9.80 -8.06 -0.47
CA SER A 73 -10.47 -9.37 -0.41
C SER A 73 -10.05 -10.29 -1.55
N LEU A 74 -9.80 -11.57 -1.25
CA LEU A 74 -9.41 -12.59 -2.23
C LEU A 74 -10.59 -13.44 -2.72
N SER A 75 -11.76 -13.33 -2.09
CA SER A 75 -12.94 -14.17 -2.38
C SER A 75 -14.17 -13.38 -2.87
N GLY A 76 -13.97 -12.10 -3.30
CA GLY A 76 -15.03 -11.27 -3.90
C GLY A 76 -16.02 -10.65 -2.92
N GLN A 77 -15.67 -10.54 -1.62
CA GLN A 77 -16.55 -9.97 -0.58
C GLN A 77 -16.93 -8.52 -0.85
N SER A 78 -16.07 -7.74 -1.50
CA SER A 78 -16.28 -6.30 -1.71
C SER A 78 -16.73 -5.92 -3.12
N CYS A 79 -17.19 -6.91 -3.92
CA CYS A 79 -17.75 -6.70 -5.25
C CYS A 79 -19.28 -6.72 -5.19
N THR A 80 -19.93 -5.87 -6.00
CA THR A 80 -21.39 -5.82 -6.12
C THR A 80 -21.80 -5.24 -7.48
N ASP A 81 -22.96 -5.64 -7.96
CA ASP A 81 -23.61 -5.08 -9.15
C ASP A 81 -24.69 -4.02 -8.81
N SER A 82 -24.77 -3.59 -7.52
CA SER A 82 -25.78 -2.68 -7.02
C SER A 82 -25.20 -1.43 -6.36
N VAL A 83 -25.43 -1.20 -5.08
CA VAL A 83 -24.93 -0.03 -4.34
C VAL A 83 -23.63 -0.42 -3.63
N LEU A 84 -22.54 0.28 -3.91
CA LEU A 84 -21.28 0.14 -3.21
C LEU A 84 -21.05 1.33 -2.28
N ILE A 85 -20.93 1.08 -0.97
CA ILE A 85 -20.65 2.11 0.04
C ILE A 85 -19.20 1.99 0.49
N VAL A 86 -18.42 3.05 0.27
CA VAL A 86 -16.98 3.08 0.59
C VAL A 86 -16.78 3.78 1.94
N ALA A 87 -16.30 3.02 2.92
CA ALA A 87 -15.88 3.48 4.24
C ALA A 87 -14.36 3.34 4.37
N GLY A 88 -13.64 4.28 3.76
CA GLY A 88 -12.17 4.25 3.66
C GLY A 88 -11.51 5.39 4.42
N LYS A 89 -10.65 6.16 3.72
CA LYS A 89 -9.74 7.19 4.28
C LYS A 89 -10.40 8.35 5.07
N HIS A 90 -11.71 8.38 5.22
CA HIS A 90 -12.45 9.34 6.06
C HIS A 90 -12.86 8.74 7.41
N TRP A 91 -12.70 7.42 7.59
CA TRP A 91 -13.02 6.65 8.79
C TRP A 91 -11.75 6.20 9.52
N GLU A 92 -10.95 7.17 10.02
CA GLU A 92 -9.61 6.90 10.55
C GLU A 92 -9.41 7.37 12.00
N LYS A 93 -10.49 7.63 12.76
CA LYS A 93 -10.39 8.00 14.17
C LYS A 93 -10.00 6.79 15.02
N TYR A 94 -9.24 7.03 16.08
CA TYR A 94 -8.84 6.01 17.05
C TYR A 94 -8.72 6.60 18.45
N GLU A 95 -8.84 5.73 19.46
CA GLU A 95 -8.62 6.07 20.86
C GLU A 95 -7.91 4.91 21.56
N ILE A 96 -6.82 5.20 22.26
CA ILE A 96 -6.08 4.18 23.04
C ILE A 96 -6.66 4.13 24.45
N GLY A 97 -6.95 2.93 24.95
CA GLY A 97 -7.43 2.70 26.32
C GLY A 97 -6.41 3.19 27.37
N LYS A 98 -6.90 3.54 28.56
CA LYS A 98 -6.07 4.13 29.62
C LYS A 98 -4.83 3.30 29.98
N ASN A 99 -4.94 1.98 29.93
CA ASN A 99 -3.85 1.04 30.26
C ASN A 99 -3.09 0.57 28.99
N GLN A 100 -3.42 1.08 27.80
CA GLN A 100 -2.92 0.65 26.50
C GLN A 100 -3.18 -0.83 26.16
N ASP A 101 -3.99 -1.54 26.94
CA ASP A 101 -4.42 -2.92 26.72
C ASP A 101 -5.53 -3.05 25.67
N THR A 102 -6.17 -1.95 25.34
CA THR A 102 -7.21 -1.84 24.32
C THR A 102 -6.97 -0.65 23.39
N ILE A 103 -7.54 -0.73 22.19
CA ILE A 103 -7.62 0.37 21.23
C ILE A 103 -8.98 0.34 20.55
N LYS A 104 -9.61 1.50 20.47
CA LYS A 104 -10.85 1.75 19.73
C LYS A 104 -10.52 2.28 18.36
N LEU A 105 -11.11 1.73 17.30
CA LEU A 105 -10.71 1.94 15.92
C LEU A 105 -11.91 2.10 15.00
N GLN A 106 -11.89 3.08 14.11
CA GLN A 106 -12.81 3.17 12.97
C GLN A 106 -12.35 2.26 11.80
N PRO A 107 -13.27 1.84 10.91
CA PRO A 107 -13.00 0.81 9.90
C PRO A 107 -11.98 1.17 8.82
N GLY A 108 -11.72 2.44 8.57
CA GLY A 108 -10.83 2.91 7.50
C GLY A 108 -9.35 3.01 7.87
N ILE A 109 -8.97 2.71 9.13
CA ILE A 109 -7.57 2.73 9.54
C ILE A 109 -6.86 1.51 8.95
N VAL A 110 -5.69 1.72 8.32
CA VAL A 110 -4.84 0.62 7.83
C VAL A 110 -4.21 -0.12 9.02
N GLY A 111 -4.22 -1.46 9.00
CA GLY A 111 -3.72 -2.28 10.12
C GLY A 111 -2.26 -1.99 10.51
N ALA A 112 -1.36 -1.80 9.54
CA ALA A 112 0.02 -1.39 9.82
C ALA A 112 0.09 -0.04 10.55
N ARG A 113 -0.83 0.87 10.25
CA ARG A 113 -0.91 2.16 10.95
C ARG A 113 -1.29 1.99 12.41
N VAL A 114 -2.12 1.01 12.75
CA VAL A 114 -2.45 0.69 14.15
C VAL A 114 -1.18 0.26 14.89
N ASN A 115 -0.32 -0.55 14.28
CA ASN A 115 0.97 -0.94 14.86
C ASN A 115 1.93 0.25 15.06
N GLU A 116 1.97 1.20 14.13
CA GLU A 116 2.74 2.44 14.29
C GLU A 116 2.26 3.27 15.49
N ILE A 117 0.92 3.36 15.67
CA ILE A 117 0.28 4.06 16.80
C ILE A 117 0.62 3.38 18.13
N LEU A 118 0.64 2.05 18.17
CA LEU A 118 0.88 1.26 19.37
C LEU A 118 2.36 1.09 19.74
N LYS A 119 3.26 1.23 18.76
CA LYS A 119 4.71 1.03 18.93
C LYS A 119 5.35 1.83 20.09
N PRO A 120 5.03 3.12 20.33
CA PRO A 120 5.58 3.87 21.46
C PRO A 120 5.25 3.28 22.82
N TYR A 121 4.21 2.45 22.90
CA TYR A 121 3.73 1.79 24.13
C TYR A 121 4.22 0.34 24.26
N GLY A 122 5.06 -0.13 23.32
CA GLY A 122 5.49 -1.52 23.26
C GLY A 122 4.33 -2.51 23.06
N ARG A 123 3.31 -2.09 22.30
CA ARG A 123 2.10 -2.88 22.03
C ARG A 123 1.93 -3.11 20.54
N VAL A 124 1.19 -4.15 20.19
CA VAL A 124 0.86 -4.51 18.80
C VAL A 124 -0.65 -4.79 18.64
N PHE A 125 -1.13 -4.60 17.43
CA PHE A 125 -2.44 -5.03 16.96
C PHE A 125 -2.35 -6.50 16.56
N PRO A 126 -3.07 -7.43 17.25
CA PRO A 126 -2.84 -8.86 17.08
C PRO A 126 -3.20 -9.44 15.72
N PRO A 127 -4.34 -9.10 15.07
CA PRO A 127 -4.64 -9.58 13.73
C PRO A 127 -3.63 -9.05 12.71
N ASP A 128 -2.83 -9.94 12.12
CA ASP A 128 -1.69 -9.60 11.27
C ASP A 128 -1.74 -10.23 9.86
N PRO A 129 -2.84 -10.05 9.10
CA PRO A 129 -2.91 -10.61 7.74
C PRO A 129 -1.74 -10.15 6.88
N ALA A 130 -1.31 -10.94 5.91
CA ALA A 130 -0.23 -10.59 4.98
C ALA A 130 -0.48 -9.24 4.26
N SER A 131 -1.74 -8.85 4.13
CA SER A 131 -2.17 -7.55 3.58
C SER A 131 -2.17 -6.40 4.59
N ILE A 132 -1.72 -6.56 5.84
CA ILE A 132 -1.82 -5.57 6.92
C ILE A 132 -1.30 -4.18 6.53
N GLY A 133 -0.33 -4.10 5.63
CA GLY A 133 0.20 -2.85 5.07
C GLY A 133 -0.80 -2.06 4.22
N SER A 134 -1.92 -2.67 3.83
CA SER A 134 -2.92 -2.08 2.93
C SER A 134 -4.35 -2.34 3.39
N ALA A 135 -4.62 -3.45 4.06
CA ALA A 135 -5.93 -3.80 4.60
C ALA A 135 -6.34 -2.83 5.72
N MET A 136 -7.61 -2.47 5.72
CA MET A 136 -8.20 -1.59 6.74
C MET A 136 -8.89 -2.42 7.83
N VAL A 137 -8.90 -1.90 9.06
CA VAL A 137 -9.44 -2.57 10.26
C VAL A 137 -10.86 -3.12 10.04
N GLY A 138 -11.76 -2.37 9.40
CA GLY A 138 -13.11 -2.86 9.12
C GLY A 138 -13.11 -4.17 8.33
N GLY A 139 -12.30 -4.25 7.26
CA GLY A 139 -12.14 -5.49 6.47
C GLY A 139 -11.44 -6.60 7.25
N ILE A 140 -10.40 -6.27 8.03
CA ILE A 140 -9.67 -7.25 8.86
C ILE A 140 -10.62 -7.92 9.86
N VAL A 141 -11.46 -7.13 10.55
CA VAL A 141 -12.37 -7.64 11.58
C VAL A 141 -13.53 -8.42 10.97
N ILE A 142 -14.25 -7.83 9.99
CA ILE A 142 -15.45 -8.48 9.44
C ILE A 142 -15.15 -9.76 8.62
N ASN A 143 -13.91 -9.92 8.13
CA ASN A 143 -13.47 -11.17 7.48
C ASN A 143 -12.79 -12.13 8.48
N ASN A 144 -12.58 -11.71 9.73
CA ASN A 144 -11.72 -12.40 10.68
C ASN A 144 -10.34 -12.72 10.08
N ALA A 145 -9.83 -11.78 9.27
CA ALA A 145 -8.56 -11.94 8.58
C ALA A 145 -7.43 -12.08 9.62
N SER A 146 -6.61 -13.09 9.42
CA SER A 146 -5.54 -13.43 10.36
C SER A 146 -4.22 -13.64 9.60
N GLY A 147 -3.15 -13.92 10.32
CA GLY A 147 -1.84 -14.16 9.74
C GLY A 147 -1.06 -15.17 10.56
N MET A 148 0.26 -15.13 10.43
CA MET A 148 1.16 -16.11 10.99
C MET A 148 1.34 -15.99 12.51
N ASN A 149 1.14 -14.79 13.08
CA ASN A 149 1.45 -14.53 14.48
C ASN A 149 0.25 -14.61 15.41
N CYS A 150 -0.97 -14.50 14.89
CA CYS A 150 -2.16 -14.46 15.74
C CYS A 150 -2.76 -15.85 16.01
N GLY A 151 -2.53 -16.85 15.17
CA GLY A 151 -3.13 -18.18 15.30
C GLY A 151 -4.65 -18.12 15.48
N VAL A 152 -5.21 -19.10 16.16
CA VAL A 152 -6.63 -19.10 16.58
C VAL A 152 -6.88 -18.33 17.87
N HIS A 153 -5.82 -17.89 18.58
CA HIS A 153 -5.91 -17.32 19.93
C HIS A 153 -5.95 -15.79 19.92
N ALA A 154 -5.40 -15.15 18.88
CA ALA A 154 -5.25 -13.71 18.80
C ALA A 154 -5.84 -13.10 17.51
N ASN A 155 -6.72 -13.85 16.83
CA ASN A 155 -7.51 -13.34 15.71
C ASN A 155 -8.58 -12.33 16.18
N SER A 156 -9.28 -11.70 15.27
CA SER A 156 -10.26 -10.66 15.59
C SER A 156 -11.37 -11.16 16.51
N ASP A 157 -11.81 -12.42 16.36
CA ASP A 157 -12.85 -13.03 17.20
C ASP A 157 -12.47 -13.13 18.68
N ARG A 158 -11.17 -13.38 18.97
CA ARG A 158 -10.66 -13.48 20.35
C ARG A 158 -10.23 -12.13 20.93
N MET A 159 -9.90 -11.19 20.08
CA MET A 159 -9.35 -9.89 20.48
C MET A 159 -10.40 -8.78 20.56
N MET A 160 -11.59 -8.97 19.99
CA MET A 160 -12.67 -8.01 20.08
C MET A 160 -13.17 -7.89 21.52
N VAL A 161 -13.43 -6.66 21.95
CA VAL A 161 -14.06 -6.33 23.24
C VAL A 161 -15.49 -5.86 23.02
N SER A 162 -15.73 -5.01 22.03
CA SER A 162 -17.03 -4.45 21.73
C SER A 162 -17.08 -3.92 20.30
N ALA A 163 -18.28 -3.72 19.80
CA ALA A 163 -18.53 -3.17 18.49
C ALA A 163 -19.58 -2.04 18.54
N ARG A 164 -19.44 -1.06 17.66
CA ARG A 164 -20.47 -0.09 17.34
C ARG A 164 -20.91 -0.35 15.90
N ILE A 165 -22.20 -0.60 15.71
CA ILE A 165 -22.76 -1.11 14.45
C ILE A 165 -23.98 -0.29 14.01
N ILE A 166 -24.30 -0.37 12.71
CA ILE A 166 -25.52 0.20 12.16
C ILE A 166 -26.32 -0.94 11.49
N LEU A 167 -27.51 -1.19 11.96
CA LEU A 167 -28.41 -2.23 11.46
C LEU A 167 -29.10 -1.84 10.16
N THR A 168 -29.81 -2.78 9.54
CA THR A 168 -30.53 -2.56 8.25
C THR A 168 -31.68 -1.58 8.31
N ASP A 169 -32.23 -1.31 9.49
CA ASP A 169 -33.23 -0.25 9.71
C ASP A 169 -32.61 1.13 9.99
N GLY A 170 -31.28 1.21 10.02
CA GLY A 170 -30.52 2.42 10.32
C GLY A 170 -30.25 2.66 11.81
N THR A 171 -30.66 1.77 12.71
CA THR A 171 -30.39 1.88 14.14
C THR A 171 -28.91 1.75 14.43
N ILE A 172 -28.37 2.65 15.26
CA ILE A 172 -26.98 2.63 15.72
C ILE A 172 -26.95 1.98 17.11
N LEU A 173 -26.17 0.91 17.26
CA LEU A 173 -25.95 0.21 18.52
C LEU A 173 -24.47 0.23 18.88
N ASP A 174 -24.15 0.73 20.08
CA ASP A 174 -22.84 0.61 20.71
C ASP A 174 -22.93 -0.43 21.83
N THR A 175 -22.31 -1.58 21.63
CA THR A 175 -22.38 -2.71 22.59
C THR A 175 -21.56 -2.47 23.86
N SER A 176 -20.71 -1.45 23.90
CA SER A 176 -19.96 -1.05 25.11
C SER A 176 -20.69 -0.03 25.97
N ASN A 177 -21.70 0.65 25.42
CA ASN A 177 -22.38 1.76 26.07
C ASN A 177 -23.71 1.33 26.69
N GLU A 178 -23.84 1.42 28.03
CA GLU A 178 -25.04 0.99 28.76
C GLU A 178 -26.31 1.77 28.41
N GLU A 179 -26.18 3.05 28.04
CA GLU A 179 -27.32 3.84 27.58
C GLU A 179 -27.81 3.35 26.20
N SER A 180 -26.87 3.08 25.30
CA SER A 180 -27.16 2.49 23.99
C SER A 180 -27.83 1.11 24.13
N ARG A 181 -27.29 0.23 24.98
CA ARG A 181 -27.88 -1.08 25.28
C ARG A 181 -29.29 -0.96 25.82
N ARG A 182 -29.53 -0.01 26.76
CA ARG A 182 -30.88 0.23 27.33
C ARG A 182 -31.86 0.71 26.29
N ALA A 183 -31.46 1.67 25.47
CA ALA A 183 -32.28 2.18 24.37
C ALA A 183 -32.64 1.06 23.37
N PHE A 184 -31.65 0.20 23.05
CA PHE A 184 -31.85 -0.92 22.15
C PHE A 184 -32.82 -1.98 22.73
N ARG A 185 -32.72 -2.32 24.02
CA ARG A 185 -33.68 -3.24 24.68
C ARG A 185 -35.13 -2.72 24.60
N GLN A 186 -35.31 -1.41 24.61
CA GLN A 186 -36.65 -0.79 24.49
C GLN A 186 -37.18 -0.76 23.07
N SER A 187 -36.31 -0.51 22.10
CA SER A 187 -36.71 -0.35 20.67
C SER A 187 -36.72 -1.67 19.91
N HIS A 188 -35.90 -2.66 20.30
CA HIS A 188 -35.69 -3.92 19.58
C HIS A 188 -35.78 -5.16 20.47
N PRO A 189 -36.82 -5.30 21.30
CA PRO A 189 -36.94 -6.45 22.21
C PRO A 189 -36.99 -7.78 21.46
N GLU A 190 -37.75 -7.86 20.32
CA GLU A 190 -37.86 -9.06 19.52
C GLU A 190 -36.51 -9.49 18.88
N PHE A 191 -35.65 -8.53 18.53
CA PHE A 191 -34.32 -8.85 18.03
C PHE A 191 -33.48 -9.60 19.06
N LEU A 192 -33.48 -9.10 20.30
CA LEU A 192 -32.75 -9.73 21.42
C LEU A 192 -33.33 -11.10 21.78
N GLU A 193 -34.66 -11.22 21.86
CA GLU A 193 -35.35 -12.49 22.09
C GLU A 193 -34.98 -13.55 21.03
N LYS A 194 -34.88 -13.17 19.75
CA LYS A 194 -34.45 -14.07 18.66
C LYS A 194 -32.98 -14.48 18.79
N ILE A 195 -32.09 -13.58 19.19
CA ILE A 195 -30.67 -13.91 19.44
C ILE A 195 -30.54 -14.88 20.59
N GLU A 196 -31.26 -14.65 21.71
CA GLU A 196 -31.26 -15.53 22.87
C GLU A 196 -31.88 -16.91 22.57
N ALA A 197 -33.00 -16.94 21.83
CA ALA A 197 -33.63 -18.17 21.40
C ALA A 197 -32.72 -19.00 20.47
N LEU A 198 -32.00 -18.36 19.54
CA LEU A 198 -31.04 -19.03 18.65
C LEU A 198 -29.86 -19.58 19.47
N ARG A 199 -29.30 -18.80 20.39
CA ARG A 199 -28.27 -19.25 21.36
C ARG A 199 -28.73 -20.52 22.09
N ASP A 200 -29.90 -20.46 22.67
CA ASP A 200 -30.41 -21.53 23.51
C ASP A 200 -30.74 -22.80 22.71
N LYS A 201 -31.27 -22.63 21.47
CA LYS A 201 -31.48 -23.69 20.49
C LYS A 201 -30.17 -24.41 20.13
N VAL A 202 -29.11 -23.62 19.81
CA VAL A 202 -27.79 -24.18 19.47
C VAL A 202 -27.17 -24.92 20.66
N ARG A 203 -27.25 -24.37 21.88
CA ARG A 203 -26.71 -25.01 23.11
C ARG A 203 -27.47 -26.25 23.54
N ALA A 204 -28.77 -26.29 23.35
CA ALA A 204 -29.59 -27.48 23.64
C ALA A 204 -29.27 -28.66 22.69
N ASN A 205 -28.74 -28.39 21.49
CA ASN A 205 -28.24 -29.42 20.56
C ASN A 205 -26.74 -29.65 20.81
N GLU A 206 -26.40 -30.57 21.75
CA GLU A 206 -24.99 -30.82 22.11
C GLU A 206 -24.13 -31.27 20.91
N LYS A 207 -24.71 -31.99 19.96
CA LYS A 207 -24.00 -32.39 18.74
C LYS A 207 -23.56 -31.16 17.92
N LEU A 208 -24.49 -30.23 17.74
CA LEU A 208 -24.19 -28.96 17.01
C LEU A 208 -23.21 -28.08 17.79
N ALA A 209 -23.42 -27.92 19.11
CA ALA A 209 -22.54 -27.15 19.96
C ALA A 209 -21.10 -27.71 19.98
N SER A 210 -20.95 -29.03 20.10
CA SER A 210 -19.66 -29.71 20.03
C SER A 210 -19.00 -29.52 18.67
N ARG A 211 -19.76 -29.66 17.55
CA ARG A 211 -19.24 -29.41 16.21
C ARG A 211 -18.73 -27.97 16.06
N ILE A 212 -19.46 -26.97 16.54
CA ILE A 212 -19.03 -25.57 16.51
C ILE A 212 -17.72 -25.41 17.29
N ARG A 213 -17.58 -25.96 18.50
CA ARG A 213 -16.34 -25.88 19.27
C ARG A 213 -15.17 -26.53 18.54
N THR A 214 -15.37 -27.71 17.93
CA THR A 214 -14.34 -28.42 17.17
C THR A 214 -13.90 -27.63 15.93
N LYS A 215 -14.85 -27.12 15.13
CA LYS A 215 -14.51 -26.34 13.92
C LYS A 215 -13.74 -25.06 14.20
N TYR A 216 -13.96 -24.41 15.35
CA TYR A 216 -13.20 -23.23 15.78
C TYR A 216 -11.98 -23.55 16.67
N SER A 217 -11.59 -24.83 16.84
CA SER A 217 -10.28 -25.21 17.36
C SER A 217 -9.16 -25.12 16.32
N ILE A 218 -9.51 -25.07 15.04
CA ILE A 218 -8.62 -24.77 13.92
C ILE A 218 -9.01 -23.39 13.31
N LYS A 219 -8.16 -22.84 12.46
CA LYS A 219 -8.53 -21.65 11.67
C LYS A 219 -9.73 -21.96 10.76
N ASN A 220 -10.81 -21.24 10.93
CA ASN A 220 -12.04 -21.42 10.15
C ASN A 220 -12.79 -20.10 9.99
N VAL A 221 -12.99 -19.70 8.72
CA VAL A 221 -13.82 -18.55 8.33
C VAL A 221 -14.81 -18.92 7.23
N THR A 222 -15.13 -20.23 7.12
CA THR A 222 -16.17 -20.74 6.22
C THR A 222 -17.55 -20.51 6.82
N GLY A 223 -18.41 -19.76 6.16
CA GLY A 223 -19.74 -19.40 6.66
C GLY A 223 -19.73 -18.26 7.69
N LEU A 224 -20.89 -18.03 8.32
CA LEU A 224 -21.00 -17.10 9.44
C LEU A 224 -20.40 -17.69 10.71
N ASN A 225 -19.81 -16.83 11.52
CA ASN A 225 -19.25 -17.20 12.80
C ASN A 225 -20.36 -17.60 13.81
N LEU A 226 -20.51 -18.89 14.06
CA LEU A 226 -21.44 -19.44 15.06
C LEU A 226 -20.86 -19.54 16.46
N ARG A 227 -19.54 -19.32 16.62
CA ARG A 227 -18.88 -19.43 17.93
C ARG A 227 -19.52 -18.53 19.00
N PRO A 228 -19.95 -17.29 18.71
CA PRO A 228 -20.57 -16.43 19.72
C PRO A 228 -21.79 -17.07 20.41
N LEU A 229 -22.58 -17.90 19.72
CA LEU A 229 -23.76 -18.58 20.27
C LEU A 229 -23.42 -19.63 21.34
N VAL A 230 -22.19 -20.18 21.29
CA VAL A 230 -21.73 -21.16 22.29
C VAL A 230 -20.80 -20.55 23.35
N ALA A 231 -20.19 -19.40 23.05
CA ALA A 231 -19.12 -18.79 23.84
C ALA A 231 -19.61 -17.70 24.82
N TYR A 232 -20.71 -16.98 24.49
CA TYR A 232 -21.18 -15.81 25.23
C TYR A 232 -22.61 -15.96 25.70
N ASP A 233 -22.91 -15.45 26.92
CA ASP A 233 -24.25 -15.47 27.48
C ASP A 233 -25.04 -14.19 27.23
N ASP A 234 -24.36 -13.04 27.26
CA ASP A 234 -24.97 -11.73 27.01
C ASP A 234 -25.27 -11.56 25.49
N PRO A 235 -26.51 -11.26 25.09
CA PRO A 235 -26.87 -11.07 23.69
C PRO A 235 -26.11 -9.95 23.03
N PHE A 236 -25.65 -8.91 23.76
CA PHE A 236 -24.85 -7.84 23.19
C PHE A 236 -23.42 -8.29 22.84
N ASP A 237 -22.86 -9.21 23.61
CA ASP A 237 -21.58 -9.84 23.29
C ASP A 237 -21.73 -10.77 22.08
N ILE A 238 -22.84 -11.51 22.00
CA ILE A 238 -23.16 -12.32 20.81
C ILE A 238 -23.28 -11.42 19.57
N ILE A 239 -24.01 -10.31 19.65
CA ILE A 239 -24.16 -9.34 18.56
C ILE A 239 -22.80 -8.79 18.12
N ALA A 240 -21.98 -8.33 19.07
CA ALA A 240 -20.66 -7.77 18.75
C ALA A 240 -19.77 -8.79 18.02
N HIS A 241 -19.62 -9.98 18.59
CA HIS A 241 -18.74 -11.02 18.06
C HIS A 241 -19.27 -11.67 16.78
N SER A 242 -20.59 -11.61 16.50
CA SER A 242 -21.16 -12.03 15.23
C SER A 242 -20.73 -11.15 14.04
N MET A 243 -20.23 -9.93 14.31
CA MET A 243 -19.64 -9.08 13.27
C MET A 243 -18.35 -9.66 12.70
N VAL A 244 -17.60 -10.42 13.50
CA VAL A 244 -16.36 -11.08 13.08
C VAL A 244 -16.67 -12.26 12.17
N GLY A 245 -16.17 -12.25 10.95
CA GLY A 245 -16.49 -13.26 9.92
C GLY A 245 -17.83 -13.04 9.23
N SER A 246 -18.51 -11.90 9.45
CA SER A 246 -19.79 -11.59 8.79
C SER A 246 -19.65 -11.16 7.34
N GLU A 247 -18.48 -10.77 6.91
CA GLU A 247 -18.20 -10.29 5.54
C GLU A 247 -19.15 -9.18 5.06
N GLY A 248 -19.63 -8.35 6.01
CA GLY A 248 -20.57 -7.27 5.73
C GLY A 248 -22.00 -7.72 5.40
N THR A 249 -22.38 -8.95 5.76
CA THR A 249 -23.72 -9.50 5.51
C THR A 249 -24.71 -9.24 6.66
N LEU A 250 -24.26 -8.81 7.83
CA LEU A 250 -25.11 -8.64 9.03
C LEU A 250 -25.40 -7.17 9.34
N ALA A 251 -24.38 -6.32 9.43
CA ALA A 251 -24.51 -4.90 9.73
C ALA A 251 -23.28 -4.12 9.23
N PHE A 252 -23.32 -2.79 9.31
CA PHE A 252 -22.14 -1.94 9.12
C PHE A 252 -21.37 -1.80 10.44
N LEU A 253 -20.09 -2.13 10.44
CA LEU A 253 -19.20 -1.94 11.58
C LEU A 253 -18.62 -0.52 11.53
N SER A 254 -19.08 0.40 12.37
CA SER A 254 -18.64 1.80 12.40
C SER A 254 -17.45 2.02 13.33
N GLU A 255 -17.33 1.22 14.41
CA GLU A 255 -16.23 1.28 15.34
C GLU A 255 -16.04 -0.09 16.04
N VAL A 256 -14.82 -0.44 16.35
CA VAL A 256 -14.47 -1.67 17.09
C VAL A 256 -13.46 -1.37 18.18
N THR A 257 -13.65 -1.93 19.35
CA THR A 257 -12.64 -1.95 20.43
C THR A 257 -11.95 -3.30 20.45
N MET A 258 -10.62 -3.28 20.27
CA MET A 258 -9.77 -4.46 20.20
C MET A 258 -8.78 -4.49 21.36
N LYS A 259 -8.48 -5.67 21.89
CA LYS A 259 -7.34 -5.88 22.80
C LYS A 259 -6.04 -5.68 22.02
N THR A 260 -5.01 -5.20 22.71
CA THR A 260 -3.64 -5.13 22.20
C THR A 260 -2.77 -6.16 22.91
N LEU A 261 -1.70 -6.62 22.27
CA LEU A 261 -0.71 -7.51 22.89
C LEU A 261 0.64 -6.81 23.09
N HIS A 262 1.49 -7.35 23.96
CA HIS A 262 2.86 -6.88 24.12
C HIS A 262 3.69 -7.22 22.87
N ASP A 263 4.54 -6.28 22.45
CA ASP A 263 5.61 -6.55 21.48
C ASP A 263 6.86 -6.96 22.23
N TYR A 264 7.12 -8.27 22.27
CA TYR A 264 8.25 -8.81 23.02
C TYR A 264 9.57 -8.51 22.33
N LYS A 265 10.52 -7.99 23.12
CA LYS A 265 11.83 -7.50 22.62
C LYS A 265 12.73 -8.64 22.13
N TYR A 266 12.72 -9.77 22.82
CA TYR A 266 13.61 -10.90 22.54
C TYR A 266 12.94 -11.88 21.60
N LYS A 267 13.51 -12.10 20.42
CA LYS A 267 13.00 -13.00 19.39
C LYS A 267 14.13 -13.60 18.58
N ALA A 268 13.93 -14.83 18.15
CA ALA A 268 14.84 -15.56 17.27
C ALA A 268 14.06 -16.32 16.21
N SER A 269 14.65 -16.44 15.03
CA SER A 269 14.10 -17.25 13.93
C SER A 269 15.17 -18.18 13.35
N ALA A 270 14.70 -19.32 12.82
CA ALA A 270 15.51 -20.25 12.05
C ALA A 270 14.75 -20.71 10.80
N MET A 271 15.48 -20.92 9.69
CA MET A 271 14.97 -21.63 8.53
C MET A 271 15.45 -23.07 8.61
N VAL A 272 14.53 -24.02 8.79
CA VAL A 272 14.81 -25.45 9.00
C VAL A 272 14.45 -26.22 7.75
N TYR A 273 15.40 -26.95 7.14
CA TYR A 273 15.24 -27.60 5.85
C TYR A 273 15.16 -29.13 5.99
N PHE A 274 14.14 -29.70 5.33
CA PHE A 274 13.86 -31.15 5.29
C PHE A 274 13.93 -31.67 3.86
N LEU A 275 14.21 -32.96 3.69
CA LEU A 275 14.23 -33.59 2.36
C LEU A 275 12.84 -34.03 1.86
N THR A 276 11.84 -34.05 2.74
CA THR A 276 10.48 -34.38 2.39
C THR A 276 9.47 -33.44 3.07
N MET A 277 8.39 -33.13 2.38
CA MET A 277 7.27 -32.38 2.90
C MET A 277 6.62 -33.08 4.11
N LYS A 278 6.53 -34.39 4.08
CA LYS A 278 5.94 -35.19 5.15
C LYS A 278 6.72 -35.03 6.46
N GLU A 279 8.07 -35.18 6.43
CA GLU A 279 8.91 -35.00 7.62
C GLU A 279 8.83 -33.58 8.17
N SER A 280 8.76 -32.57 7.29
CA SER A 280 8.60 -31.18 7.74
C SER A 280 7.28 -30.97 8.50
N CYS A 281 6.20 -31.57 8.03
CA CYS A 281 4.88 -31.51 8.70
C CYS A 281 4.91 -32.32 10.01
N GLU A 282 5.55 -33.50 10.07
CA GLU A 282 5.72 -34.27 11.29
C GLU A 282 6.49 -33.47 12.36
N ALA A 283 7.52 -32.72 11.94
CA ALA A 283 8.26 -31.83 12.85
C ALA A 283 7.36 -30.70 13.38
N VAL A 284 6.49 -30.13 12.54
CA VAL A 284 5.52 -29.11 12.97
C VAL A 284 4.54 -29.69 14.00
N VAL A 285 4.01 -30.90 13.75
CA VAL A 285 3.14 -31.60 14.72
C VAL A 285 3.85 -31.84 16.05
N ALA A 286 5.12 -32.25 16.04
CA ALA A 286 5.92 -32.42 17.24
C ALA A 286 6.12 -31.08 17.99
N MET A 287 6.46 -30.02 17.27
CA MET A 287 6.60 -28.67 17.84
C MET A 287 5.30 -28.14 18.43
N LYS A 288 4.13 -28.42 17.81
CA LYS A 288 2.82 -28.00 18.33
C LYS A 288 2.46 -28.69 19.66
N LYS A 289 2.96 -29.88 19.90
CA LYS A 289 2.78 -30.62 21.15
C LYS A 289 3.63 -30.12 22.32
N MET A 290 4.67 -29.30 22.03
CA MET A 290 5.49 -28.69 23.06
C MET A 290 4.73 -27.58 23.78
N LYS A 291 4.43 -27.78 25.06
CA LYS A 291 3.72 -26.80 25.89
C LYS A 291 4.69 -26.16 26.89
N ALA A 292 4.52 -24.88 27.17
CA ALA A 292 5.28 -24.16 28.17
C ALA A 292 4.59 -24.15 29.56
N GLY A 293 3.42 -24.80 29.70
CA GLY A 293 2.60 -24.86 30.93
C GLY A 293 1.27 -25.58 30.69
N GLU A 294 0.46 -25.73 31.72
CA GLU A 294 -0.83 -26.43 31.64
C GLU A 294 -1.94 -25.64 30.94
N ASP A 295 -1.78 -24.32 30.77
CA ASP A 295 -2.83 -23.42 30.28
C ASP A 295 -2.59 -23.01 28.85
N ASP A 296 -3.14 -23.77 27.90
CA ASP A 296 -3.03 -23.58 26.44
C ASP A 296 -3.97 -22.48 25.92
N LEU A 297 -4.81 -21.88 26.73
CA LEU A 297 -5.89 -21.00 26.31
C LEU A 297 -5.50 -19.52 26.28
N THR A 298 -4.38 -19.15 26.92
CA THR A 298 -3.90 -17.77 26.93
C THR A 298 -2.75 -17.60 25.96
N TYR A 299 -3.00 -16.83 24.90
CA TYR A 299 -1.96 -16.40 23.98
C TYR A 299 -1.00 -15.45 24.69
N SER A 300 0.12 -15.97 25.17
CA SER A 300 1.20 -15.16 25.71
C SER A 300 2.54 -15.72 25.23
N ALA A 301 3.58 -14.87 25.12
CA ALA A 301 4.93 -15.35 24.83
C ALA A 301 5.50 -16.22 25.95
N GLU A 302 4.90 -16.19 27.13
CA GLU A 302 5.26 -17.08 28.25
C GLU A 302 4.82 -18.51 27.99
N ASN A 303 3.64 -18.71 27.42
CA ASN A 303 2.97 -20.00 27.29
C ASN A 303 3.29 -20.74 25.97
N LEU A 304 3.84 -20.03 24.97
CA LEU A 304 4.18 -20.64 23.68
C LEU A 304 5.69 -20.84 23.55
N VAL A 305 6.12 -22.09 23.34
CA VAL A 305 7.51 -22.41 22.98
C VAL A 305 7.81 -21.97 21.57
N VAL A 306 6.96 -22.35 20.61
CA VAL A 306 7.03 -21.90 19.20
C VAL A 306 5.96 -20.85 18.98
N LYS A 307 6.35 -19.71 18.43
CA LYS A 307 5.44 -18.61 18.10
C LYS A 307 4.76 -18.79 16.76
N SER A 308 5.54 -19.20 15.76
CA SER A 308 5.06 -19.51 14.41
C SER A 308 5.98 -20.52 13.74
N ALA A 309 5.39 -21.33 12.85
CA ALA A 309 6.13 -22.20 11.95
C ALA A 309 5.47 -22.16 10.57
N GLU A 310 6.18 -21.56 9.61
CA GLU A 310 5.73 -21.34 8.23
C GLU A 310 6.35 -22.36 7.30
N MET A 311 5.53 -23.15 6.63
CA MET A 311 6.01 -24.13 5.63
C MET A 311 6.18 -23.47 4.27
N LEU A 312 7.28 -23.81 3.58
CA LEU A 312 7.60 -23.44 2.22
C LEU A 312 7.97 -24.72 1.48
N ASP A 313 7.16 -25.12 0.51
CA ASP A 313 7.43 -26.31 -0.31
C ASP A 313 8.54 -26.07 -1.34
N TYR A 314 8.92 -27.12 -2.05
CA TYR A 314 9.95 -27.12 -3.09
C TYR A 314 9.72 -26.01 -4.14
N MET A 315 8.47 -25.86 -4.64
CA MET A 315 8.15 -24.85 -5.64
C MET A 315 8.21 -23.42 -5.08
N SER A 316 7.82 -23.25 -3.83
CA SER A 316 7.96 -21.97 -3.12
C SER A 316 9.41 -21.53 -3.00
N LEU A 317 10.30 -22.43 -2.57
CA LEU A 317 11.76 -22.17 -2.48
C LEU A 317 12.37 -21.88 -3.85
N ALA A 318 11.97 -22.65 -4.86
CA ALA A 318 12.40 -22.45 -6.25
C ALA A 318 12.00 -21.07 -6.79
N SER A 319 10.79 -20.62 -6.45
CA SER A 319 10.25 -19.36 -6.97
C SER A 319 11.02 -18.11 -6.53
N VAL A 320 11.74 -18.18 -5.41
CA VAL A 320 12.49 -17.06 -4.81
C VAL A 320 14.00 -17.24 -4.87
N ASP A 321 14.49 -18.24 -5.61
CA ASP A 321 15.91 -18.58 -5.71
C ASP A 321 16.58 -18.72 -4.32
N ASP A 322 15.95 -19.45 -3.39
CA ASP A 322 16.47 -19.66 -2.05
C ASP A 322 17.90 -20.23 -2.11
N PRO A 323 18.87 -19.67 -1.37
CA PRO A 323 20.28 -20.11 -1.47
C PRO A 323 20.50 -21.58 -1.14
N VAL A 324 19.74 -22.15 -0.19
CA VAL A 324 19.84 -23.56 0.20
C VAL A 324 19.19 -24.44 -0.86
N TYR A 325 18.08 -23.99 -1.46
CA TYR A 325 17.49 -24.64 -2.62
C TYR A 325 18.44 -24.69 -3.82
N LEU A 326 19.14 -23.61 -4.12
CA LEU A 326 20.14 -23.59 -5.20
C LEU A 326 21.30 -24.57 -4.94
N GLN A 327 21.71 -24.71 -3.68
CA GLN A 327 22.69 -25.73 -3.31
C GLN A 327 22.11 -27.15 -3.42
N TYR A 328 20.87 -27.36 -2.97
CA TYR A 328 20.17 -28.64 -3.11
C TYR A 328 20.11 -29.09 -4.57
N LYS A 329 19.77 -28.18 -5.50
CA LYS A 329 19.79 -28.49 -6.95
C LYS A 329 21.14 -28.96 -7.44
N LYS A 330 22.24 -28.34 -7.02
CA LYS A 330 23.60 -28.79 -7.37
C LYS A 330 23.90 -30.19 -6.84
N ASP A 331 23.38 -30.52 -5.66
CA ASP A 331 23.56 -31.85 -5.07
C ASP A 331 22.70 -32.91 -5.79
N VAL A 332 21.53 -32.57 -6.28
CA VAL A 332 20.73 -33.41 -7.17
C VAL A 332 21.42 -33.63 -8.52
N ASP A 333 21.89 -32.56 -9.16
CA ASP A 333 22.63 -32.63 -10.44
C ASP A 333 23.91 -33.44 -10.33
N ALA A 334 24.57 -33.46 -9.16
CA ALA A 334 25.72 -34.27 -8.86
C ALA A 334 25.38 -35.72 -8.48
N GLY A 335 24.10 -36.10 -8.49
CA GLY A 335 23.64 -37.46 -8.14
C GLY A 335 23.75 -37.81 -6.66
N LYS A 336 23.97 -36.84 -5.77
CA LYS A 336 24.03 -37.06 -4.32
C LYS A 336 22.64 -37.20 -3.69
N ILE A 337 21.65 -36.61 -4.30
CA ILE A 337 20.22 -36.62 -3.88
C ILE A 337 19.37 -36.98 -5.10
N PRO A 338 18.33 -37.83 -4.96
CA PRO A 338 17.44 -38.18 -6.04
C PRO A 338 16.67 -36.94 -6.57
N ASP A 339 16.46 -36.85 -7.90
CA ASP A 339 15.68 -35.83 -8.53
C ASP A 339 14.17 -35.94 -8.16
N VAL A 340 13.50 -34.79 -8.11
CA VAL A 340 12.10 -34.67 -7.68
C VAL A 340 11.24 -34.27 -8.88
N LYS A 341 10.16 -35.01 -9.13
CA LYS A 341 9.16 -34.69 -10.16
C LYS A 341 8.02 -33.83 -9.60
N PRO A 342 7.34 -33.04 -10.47
CA PRO A 342 6.12 -32.36 -10.07
C PRO A 342 5.11 -33.34 -9.47
N GLY A 343 4.49 -32.98 -8.35
CA GLY A 343 3.57 -33.84 -7.60
C GLY A 343 4.24 -34.90 -6.74
N ASP A 344 5.58 -35.00 -6.76
CA ASP A 344 6.33 -35.86 -5.84
C ASP A 344 6.56 -35.10 -4.52
N TYR A 345 6.05 -35.64 -3.42
CA TYR A 345 6.20 -35.08 -2.06
C TYR A 345 7.64 -35.20 -1.50
N LYS A 346 8.56 -35.72 -2.27
CA LYS A 346 9.96 -35.81 -1.98
C LYS A 346 10.69 -34.61 -2.57
N GLY A 347 10.93 -33.61 -1.80
CA GLY A 347 11.66 -32.41 -2.24
C GLY A 347 12.00 -31.54 -1.07
N LEU A 348 13.01 -30.69 -1.27
CA LEU A 348 13.43 -29.74 -0.24
C LEU A 348 12.23 -28.92 0.22
N THR A 349 11.95 -28.98 1.52
CA THR A 349 10.88 -28.21 2.16
C THR A 349 11.48 -27.47 3.35
N ALA A 350 11.11 -26.22 3.55
CA ALA A 350 11.59 -25.45 4.68
C ALA A 350 10.46 -25.13 5.67
N ILE A 351 10.80 -25.06 6.94
CA ILE A 351 9.95 -24.49 8.01
C ILE A 351 10.68 -23.27 8.57
N LEU A 352 10.11 -22.08 8.34
CA LEU A 352 10.55 -20.86 9.02
C LEU A 352 9.92 -20.79 10.41
N THR A 353 10.72 -21.02 11.44
CA THR A 353 10.29 -21.09 12.83
C THR A 353 10.70 -19.83 13.58
N GLU A 354 9.77 -19.22 14.33
CA GLU A 354 10.03 -18.08 15.21
C GLU A 354 9.64 -18.40 16.64
N THR A 355 10.45 -17.95 17.60
CA THR A 355 10.12 -17.94 19.02
C THR A 355 10.41 -16.60 19.66
N LYS A 356 9.72 -16.29 20.78
CA LYS A 356 9.84 -15.02 21.51
C LYS A 356 9.89 -15.27 23.02
N GLY A 357 10.60 -14.38 23.71
CA GLY A 357 10.71 -14.40 25.17
C GLY A 357 10.49 -13.02 25.80
N ILE A 358 10.05 -12.98 27.04
CA ILE A 358 9.99 -11.77 27.85
C ILE A 358 11.38 -11.37 28.29
N THR A 359 12.19 -12.40 28.70
CA THR A 359 13.61 -12.24 29.02
C THR A 359 14.46 -12.98 27.98
N HIS A 360 15.74 -12.63 27.93
CA HIS A 360 16.69 -13.32 27.03
C HIS A 360 16.90 -14.77 27.45
N GLU A 361 16.93 -15.06 28.77
CA GLU A 361 17.05 -16.43 29.30
C GLU A 361 15.86 -17.30 28.86
N GLN A 362 14.65 -16.77 28.93
CA GLN A 362 13.45 -17.47 28.47
C GLN A 362 13.52 -17.76 26.95
N LEU A 363 14.05 -16.81 26.17
CA LEU A 363 14.26 -17.03 24.72
C LEU A 363 15.22 -18.19 24.48
N LEU A 364 16.37 -18.22 25.17
CA LEU A 364 17.39 -19.28 25.01
C LEU A 364 16.85 -20.65 25.46
N GLU A 365 16.08 -20.70 26.54
CA GLU A 365 15.43 -21.94 26.99
C GLU A 365 14.47 -22.50 25.94
N LYS A 366 13.65 -21.62 25.33
CA LYS A 366 12.74 -22.03 24.26
C LYS A 366 13.49 -22.51 23.01
N ILE A 367 14.57 -21.83 22.61
CA ILE A 367 15.41 -22.25 21.49
C ILE A 367 15.96 -23.66 21.75
N ALA A 368 16.49 -23.92 22.96
CA ALA A 368 17.03 -25.24 23.31
C ALA A 368 15.96 -26.35 23.22
N LYS A 369 14.72 -26.08 23.71
CA LYS A 369 13.61 -27.03 23.60
C LYS A 369 13.24 -27.31 22.14
N ILE A 370 13.24 -26.28 21.27
CA ILE A 370 12.95 -26.47 19.84
C ILE A 370 14.05 -27.27 19.16
N GLN A 371 15.30 -26.98 19.46
CA GLN A 371 16.45 -27.72 18.89
C GLN A 371 16.45 -29.20 19.34
N ASP A 372 16.12 -29.47 20.60
CA ASP A 372 15.95 -30.84 21.10
C ASP A 372 14.84 -31.58 20.34
N CYS A 373 13.70 -30.97 20.15
CA CYS A 373 12.60 -31.51 19.34
C CYS A 373 13.05 -31.79 17.89
N LEU A 374 13.74 -30.84 17.25
CA LEU A 374 14.24 -31.00 15.89
C LEU A 374 15.35 -32.05 15.72
N SER A 375 16.09 -32.38 16.80
CA SER A 375 17.12 -33.41 16.78
C SER A 375 16.61 -34.82 16.43
N GLN A 376 15.31 -35.05 16.59
CA GLN A 376 14.63 -36.32 16.27
C GLN A 376 14.36 -36.49 14.76
N PHE A 377 14.57 -35.46 13.95
CA PHE A 377 14.32 -35.45 12.52
C PHE A 377 15.61 -35.34 11.69
N LYS A 378 15.57 -35.86 10.46
CA LYS A 378 16.70 -35.75 9.53
C LYS A 378 16.65 -34.44 8.79
N LEU A 379 17.43 -33.46 9.23
CA LEU A 379 17.53 -32.18 8.56
C LEU A 379 18.49 -32.23 7.38
N TYR A 380 18.22 -31.46 6.31
CA TYR A 380 19.15 -31.33 5.17
C TYR A 380 20.42 -30.56 5.58
N ILE A 381 20.27 -29.50 6.35
CA ILE A 381 21.35 -28.75 7.01
C ILE A 381 20.99 -28.51 8.47
N PRO A 382 21.97 -28.29 9.38
CA PRO A 382 21.68 -27.98 10.79
C PRO A 382 20.77 -26.74 10.93
N ALA A 383 19.84 -26.75 11.88
CA ALA A 383 18.99 -25.62 12.20
C ALA A 383 19.72 -24.63 13.11
N GLU A 384 19.89 -23.40 12.63
CA GLU A 384 20.58 -22.34 13.36
C GLU A 384 19.58 -21.21 13.67
N PHE A 385 19.28 -20.99 14.97
CA PHE A 385 18.50 -19.88 15.44
C PHE A 385 19.33 -18.60 15.53
N THR A 386 18.81 -17.50 15.02
CA THR A 386 19.49 -16.20 15.05
C THR A 386 18.59 -15.13 15.67
N GLU A 387 19.17 -14.28 16.50
CA GLU A 387 18.56 -13.08 17.08
C GLU A 387 18.88 -11.82 16.24
N ASP A 388 19.80 -11.92 15.27
CA ASP A 388 20.19 -10.79 14.43
C ASP A 388 19.07 -10.42 13.43
N PRO A 389 18.46 -9.22 13.55
CA PRO A 389 17.43 -8.75 12.64
C PRO A 389 17.86 -8.68 11.16
N ALA A 390 19.16 -8.49 10.89
CA ALA A 390 19.69 -8.45 9.53
C ALA A 390 19.72 -9.84 8.89
N VAL A 391 19.83 -10.89 9.68
CA VAL A 391 19.83 -12.29 9.23
C VAL A 391 18.40 -12.83 9.16
N TYR A 392 17.66 -12.82 10.27
CA TYR A 392 16.28 -13.36 10.24
C TYR A 392 15.36 -12.55 9.34
N GLY A 393 15.63 -11.25 9.15
CA GLY A 393 14.90 -10.43 8.19
C GLY A 393 14.99 -10.94 6.75
N LYS A 394 16.08 -11.63 6.37
CA LYS A 394 16.20 -12.30 5.07
C LYS A 394 15.28 -13.51 4.96
N TYR A 395 15.14 -14.30 6.04
CA TYR A 395 14.23 -15.46 6.06
C TYR A 395 12.78 -15.01 5.84
N TRP A 396 12.36 -13.96 6.54
CA TRP A 396 11.03 -13.37 6.35
C TRP A 396 10.85 -12.71 4.98
N ALA A 397 11.92 -12.16 4.40
CA ALA A 397 11.89 -11.63 3.03
C ALA A 397 11.69 -12.76 1.99
N ILE A 398 12.33 -13.91 2.16
CA ILE A 398 12.09 -15.13 1.34
C ILE A 398 10.61 -15.51 1.41
N ARG A 399 10.06 -15.68 2.62
CA ARG A 399 8.65 -16.05 2.83
C ARG A 399 7.67 -15.07 2.19
N SER A 400 7.90 -13.77 2.37
CA SER A 400 7.05 -12.72 1.79
C SER A 400 7.24 -12.51 0.29
N GLY A 401 8.37 -12.99 -0.25
CA GLY A 401 8.73 -12.91 -1.66
C GLY A 401 8.03 -13.93 -2.57
N ILE A 402 7.47 -15.01 -2.02
CA ILE A 402 6.86 -16.10 -2.81
C ILE A 402 5.74 -15.58 -3.71
N PHE A 403 4.73 -14.93 -3.14
CA PHE A 403 3.61 -14.41 -3.92
C PHE A 403 4.03 -13.39 -4.99
N PRO A 404 4.86 -12.38 -4.69
CA PRO A 404 5.41 -11.49 -5.70
C PRO A 404 6.17 -12.21 -6.82
N SER A 405 6.94 -13.22 -6.48
CA SER A 405 7.73 -13.98 -7.46
C SER A 405 6.84 -14.78 -8.40
N VAL A 406 5.96 -15.62 -7.87
CA VAL A 406 5.01 -16.42 -8.69
C VAL A 406 4.13 -15.51 -9.54
N GLY A 407 3.58 -14.45 -8.94
CA GLY A 407 2.78 -13.46 -9.67
C GLY A 407 3.56 -12.71 -10.75
N GLY A 408 4.85 -12.45 -10.54
CA GLY A 408 5.74 -11.77 -11.48
C GLY A 408 6.15 -12.62 -12.68
N THR A 409 6.34 -13.91 -12.49
CA THR A 409 6.81 -14.85 -13.55
C THR A 409 5.65 -15.47 -14.34
N ARG A 410 4.41 -15.45 -13.83
CA ARG A 410 3.25 -16.07 -14.46
C ARG A 410 3.02 -15.63 -15.93
N PRO A 411 2.40 -16.46 -16.78
CA PRO A 411 2.00 -16.06 -18.12
C PRO A 411 1.08 -14.82 -18.13
N ILE A 412 1.21 -13.97 -19.14
CA ILE A 412 0.31 -12.80 -19.32
C ILE A 412 -1.09 -13.30 -19.63
N GLY A 413 -2.12 -12.63 -19.08
CA GLY A 413 -3.53 -13.03 -19.26
C GLY A 413 -4.02 -14.05 -18.23
N THR A 414 -3.15 -14.55 -17.35
CA THR A 414 -3.56 -15.41 -16.23
C THR A 414 -3.77 -14.63 -14.94
N SER A 415 -4.59 -15.16 -14.05
CA SER A 415 -4.73 -14.73 -12.65
C SER A 415 -3.77 -15.52 -11.77
N CYS A 416 -3.21 -14.84 -10.76
CA CYS A 416 -2.50 -15.51 -9.68
C CYS A 416 -3.49 -15.71 -8.54
N LEU A 417 -4.03 -16.90 -8.40
CA LEU A 417 -5.01 -17.26 -7.38
C LEU A 417 -4.29 -17.70 -6.11
N ILE A 418 -4.81 -17.30 -4.97
CA ILE A 418 -4.37 -17.79 -3.67
C ILE A 418 -5.58 -18.35 -2.97
N GLU A 419 -5.62 -19.65 -2.81
CA GLU A 419 -6.60 -20.36 -2.01
C GLU A 419 -6.01 -20.74 -0.67
N ASP A 420 -6.87 -20.94 0.33
CA ASP A 420 -6.43 -21.38 1.64
C ASP A 420 -7.36 -22.43 2.24
N VAL A 421 -6.78 -23.41 2.90
CA VAL A 421 -7.47 -24.48 3.61
C VAL A 421 -6.82 -24.70 4.96
N ALA A 422 -7.56 -25.29 5.91
CA ALA A 422 -6.97 -25.73 7.16
C ALA A 422 -7.34 -27.20 7.47
N PHE A 423 -6.37 -27.89 8.04
CA PHE A 423 -6.51 -29.29 8.48
C PHE A 423 -6.28 -29.38 10.00
N PRO A 424 -6.91 -30.35 10.70
CA PRO A 424 -6.48 -30.71 12.04
C PRO A 424 -4.99 -31.03 12.05
N ILE A 425 -4.26 -30.56 13.06
CA ILE A 425 -2.80 -30.58 13.08
C ILE A 425 -2.23 -31.99 12.96
N GLU A 426 -2.90 -32.97 13.53
CA GLU A 426 -2.48 -34.39 13.50
C GLU A 426 -2.54 -34.99 12.09
N SER A 427 -3.44 -34.46 11.24
CA SER A 427 -3.62 -34.94 9.87
C SER A 427 -2.65 -34.28 8.89
N LEU A 428 -1.96 -33.24 9.31
CA LEU A 428 -1.16 -32.36 8.44
C LEU A 428 -0.18 -33.11 7.55
N PRO A 429 0.62 -34.10 8.03
CA PRO A 429 1.60 -34.80 7.20
C PRO A 429 0.98 -35.54 6.00
N GLU A 430 -0.18 -36.16 6.21
CA GLU A 430 -0.86 -36.91 5.15
C GLU A 430 -1.69 -35.99 4.26
N ALA A 431 -2.43 -35.05 4.84
CA ALA A 431 -3.31 -34.13 4.13
C ALA A 431 -2.51 -33.23 3.14
N THR A 432 -1.35 -32.76 3.55
CA THR A 432 -0.50 -31.91 2.70
C THR A 432 0.02 -32.64 1.47
N VAL A 433 0.46 -33.90 1.63
CA VAL A 433 0.92 -34.74 0.52
C VAL A 433 -0.21 -35.01 -0.46
N LYS A 434 -1.42 -35.32 0.05
CA LYS A 434 -2.59 -35.54 -0.80
C LYS A 434 -3.05 -34.29 -1.53
N LEU A 435 -2.99 -33.13 -0.86
CA LEU A 435 -3.31 -31.84 -1.48
C LEU A 435 -2.35 -31.52 -2.63
N GLN A 436 -1.04 -31.68 -2.41
CA GLN A 436 -0.04 -31.44 -3.45
C GLN A 436 -0.27 -32.35 -4.67
N LYS A 437 -0.52 -33.65 -4.41
CA LYS A 437 -0.79 -34.60 -5.48
C LYS A 437 -2.06 -34.24 -6.25
N LEU A 438 -3.14 -33.89 -5.56
CA LEU A 438 -4.41 -33.53 -6.18
C LEU A 438 -4.25 -32.34 -7.13
N ILE A 439 -3.57 -31.27 -6.67
CA ILE A 439 -3.32 -30.06 -7.47
C ILE A 439 -2.49 -30.41 -8.71
N ALA A 440 -1.47 -31.25 -8.58
CA ALA A 440 -0.64 -31.69 -9.70
C ALA A 440 -1.41 -32.59 -10.69
N ASP A 441 -2.27 -33.50 -10.21
CA ASP A 441 -3.12 -34.37 -11.03
C ASP A 441 -4.09 -33.55 -11.93
N HIS A 442 -4.50 -32.33 -11.50
CA HIS A 442 -5.26 -31.37 -12.31
C HIS A 442 -4.37 -30.48 -13.20
N GLY A 443 -3.07 -30.78 -13.34
CA GLY A 443 -2.16 -30.11 -14.26
C GLY A 443 -1.54 -28.81 -13.74
N TYR A 444 -1.69 -28.47 -12.44
CA TYR A 444 -1.04 -27.31 -11.83
C TYR A 444 0.32 -27.67 -11.26
N ASN A 445 1.27 -28.02 -12.14
CA ASN A 445 2.59 -28.49 -11.78
C ASN A 445 3.53 -27.39 -11.24
N ASP A 446 3.17 -26.13 -11.47
CA ASP A 446 3.88 -24.93 -10.98
C ASP A 446 3.25 -24.33 -9.70
N ALA A 447 2.25 -25.03 -9.13
CA ALA A 447 1.61 -24.57 -7.89
C ALA A 447 2.58 -24.58 -6.72
N CYS A 448 2.53 -23.52 -5.91
CA CYS A 448 3.28 -23.42 -4.65
C CYS A 448 2.36 -23.67 -3.46
N ILE A 449 2.76 -24.52 -2.53
CA ILE A 449 2.07 -24.72 -1.25
C ILE A 449 2.94 -24.15 -0.13
N TYR A 450 2.39 -23.21 0.60
CA TYR A 450 3.07 -22.59 1.73
C TYR A 450 2.05 -22.07 2.74
N GLY A 451 2.45 -21.78 3.97
CA GLY A 451 1.54 -21.17 4.92
C GLY A 451 1.81 -21.50 6.36
N HIS A 452 0.83 -21.21 7.18
CA HIS A 452 0.88 -21.26 8.63
C HIS A 452 0.74 -22.71 9.14
N ALA A 453 1.77 -23.53 8.86
CA ALA A 453 1.76 -24.95 9.19
C ALA A 453 1.49 -25.22 10.67
N PHE A 454 1.96 -24.32 11.56
CA PHE A 454 1.71 -24.40 13.00
C PHE A 454 0.23 -24.35 13.40
N GLU A 455 -0.61 -23.78 12.51
CA GLU A 455 -2.06 -23.70 12.64
C GLU A 455 -2.82 -24.65 11.71
N GLY A 456 -2.10 -25.56 11.02
CA GLY A 456 -2.70 -26.45 10.03
C GLY A 456 -3.18 -25.78 8.78
N ASN A 457 -2.88 -24.49 8.58
CA ASN A 457 -3.38 -23.67 7.49
C ASN A 457 -2.36 -23.55 6.35
N TYR A 458 -2.80 -23.91 5.16
CA TYR A 458 -2.00 -23.75 3.93
C TYR A 458 -2.66 -22.88 2.90
N HIS A 459 -1.81 -22.08 2.25
CA HIS A 459 -2.14 -21.40 1.00
C HIS A 459 -1.58 -22.20 -0.16
N PHE A 460 -2.32 -22.25 -1.27
CA PHE A 460 -1.76 -22.70 -2.53
C PHE A 460 -1.99 -21.68 -3.62
N ILE A 461 -0.89 -21.37 -4.35
CA ILE A 461 -0.91 -20.39 -5.43
C ILE A 461 -1.01 -21.13 -6.75
N LEU A 462 -1.97 -20.72 -7.58
CA LEU A 462 -2.22 -21.23 -8.91
C LEU A 462 -2.11 -20.11 -9.95
N ASN A 463 -1.52 -20.43 -11.10
CA ASN A 463 -1.56 -19.58 -12.28
C ASN A 463 -2.72 -20.07 -13.17
N GLN A 464 -3.87 -19.39 -13.10
CA GLN A 464 -5.12 -19.79 -13.76
C GLN A 464 -5.50 -18.82 -14.87
N SER A 465 -5.78 -19.36 -16.06
CA SER A 465 -6.48 -18.65 -17.12
C SER A 465 -7.99 -18.85 -16.98
N PHE A 466 -8.75 -17.79 -17.24
CA PHE A 466 -10.21 -17.86 -17.37
C PHE A 466 -10.65 -17.42 -18.78
N ALA A 467 -9.76 -17.61 -19.76
CA ALA A 467 -9.99 -17.15 -21.13
C ALA A 467 -10.96 -18.02 -21.93
N ASP A 468 -11.09 -19.29 -21.54
CA ASP A 468 -11.95 -20.26 -22.22
C ASP A 468 -12.63 -21.22 -21.24
N GLU A 469 -13.69 -21.91 -21.72
CA GLU A 469 -14.51 -22.79 -20.90
C GLU A 469 -13.77 -24.02 -20.38
N HIS A 470 -12.77 -24.53 -21.11
CA HIS A 470 -11.97 -25.68 -20.66
C HIS A 470 -11.14 -25.34 -19.42
N GLU A 471 -10.48 -24.16 -19.42
CA GLU A 471 -9.71 -23.69 -18.29
C GLU A 471 -10.60 -23.41 -17.08
N VAL A 472 -11.81 -22.86 -17.29
CA VAL A 472 -12.80 -22.65 -16.23
C VAL A 472 -13.26 -24.00 -15.65
N ALA A 473 -13.55 -24.99 -16.49
CA ALA A 473 -13.95 -26.32 -16.05
C ALA A 473 -12.85 -27.02 -15.25
N ARG A 474 -11.61 -26.96 -15.72
CA ARG A 474 -10.42 -27.51 -15.00
C ARG A 474 -10.30 -26.93 -13.58
N TYR A 475 -10.43 -25.62 -13.43
CA TYR A 475 -10.42 -24.98 -12.13
C TYR A 475 -11.59 -25.44 -11.25
N ALA A 476 -12.78 -25.51 -11.82
CA ALA A 476 -13.98 -25.92 -11.09
C ALA A 476 -13.89 -27.38 -10.58
N GLU A 477 -13.39 -28.29 -11.39
CA GLU A 477 -13.20 -29.72 -11.02
C GLU A 477 -12.17 -29.83 -9.89
N MET A 478 -11.01 -29.16 -10.05
CA MET A 478 -9.96 -29.14 -9.03
C MET A 478 -10.49 -28.61 -7.68
N MET A 479 -11.25 -27.51 -7.68
CA MET A 479 -11.79 -26.93 -6.44
C MET A 479 -12.83 -27.83 -5.77
N ARG A 480 -13.67 -28.56 -6.54
CA ARG A 480 -14.61 -29.57 -5.99
C ARG A 480 -13.85 -30.75 -5.35
N ASP A 481 -12.77 -31.20 -5.98
CA ASP A 481 -11.95 -32.30 -5.43
C ASP A 481 -11.17 -31.80 -4.18
N VAL A 482 -10.69 -30.56 -4.15
CA VAL A 482 -10.12 -29.95 -2.93
C VAL A 482 -11.17 -29.90 -1.82
N ALA A 483 -12.39 -29.46 -2.12
CA ALA A 483 -13.47 -29.42 -1.12
C ALA A 483 -13.77 -30.82 -0.56
N LYS A 484 -13.82 -31.84 -1.41
CA LYS A 484 -13.99 -33.23 -0.98
C LYS A 484 -12.85 -33.73 -0.11
N LEU A 485 -11.59 -33.46 -0.49
CA LEU A 485 -10.42 -33.85 0.30
C LEU A 485 -10.45 -33.21 1.69
N VAL A 486 -10.75 -31.91 1.75
CA VAL A 486 -10.74 -31.16 3.01
C VAL A 486 -11.87 -31.60 3.95
N VAL A 487 -13.10 -31.68 3.42
CA VAL A 487 -14.31 -31.96 4.23
C VAL A 487 -14.44 -33.43 4.56
N GLU A 488 -14.51 -34.31 3.54
CA GLU A 488 -14.73 -35.73 3.76
C GLU A 488 -13.49 -36.46 4.25
N GLY A 489 -12.31 -36.04 3.76
CA GLY A 489 -11.05 -36.67 4.09
C GLY A 489 -10.58 -36.37 5.52
N TYR A 490 -10.78 -35.13 5.99
CA TYR A 490 -10.12 -34.66 7.23
C TYR A 490 -10.99 -33.79 8.13
N ASP A 491 -12.26 -33.54 7.82
CA ASP A 491 -13.13 -32.57 8.52
C ASP A 491 -12.47 -31.20 8.75
N GLY A 492 -11.68 -30.78 7.74
CA GLY A 492 -10.94 -29.52 7.75
C GLY A 492 -11.82 -28.29 7.45
N SER A 493 -11.19 -27.14 7.22
CA SER A 493 -11.85 -25.88 6.83
C SER A 493 -11.50 -25.51 5.39
N LEU A 494 -12.50 -25.16 4.59
CA LEU A 494 -12.35 -24.71 3.20
C LEU A 494 -11.85 -23.30 3.07
N LYS A 495 -11.98 -22.49 4.13
CA LYS A 495 -11.38 -21.16 4.27
C LYS A 495 -10.85 -20.97 5.68
N ALA A 496 -9.53 -20.87 5.79
CA ALA A 496 -8.87 -20.67 7.05
C ALA A 496 -8.85 -19.19 7.49
N GLU A 497 -8.60 -18.27 6.54
CA GLU A 497 -8.44 -16.85 6.84
C GLU A 497 -8.90 -15.87 5.72
N HIS A 498 -9.04 -16.31 4.45
CA HIS A 498 -9.37 -15.41 3.34
C HIS A 498 -10.86 -15.03 3.26
N GLY A 499 -11.71 -15.65 4.09
CA GLY A 499 -13.16 -15.48 4.09
C GLY A 499 -13.85 -16.34 3.02
N THR A 500 -15.12 -16.61 3.26
CA THR A 500 -15.98 -17.40 2.36
C THR A 500 -16.21 -16.73 1.01
N GLY A 501 -16.60 -15.46 1.04
CA GLY A 501 -16.90 -14.67 -0.15
C GLY A 501 -17.96 -15.29 -1.04
N ARG A 502 -17.80 -15.08 -2.35
CA ARG A 502 -18.54 -15.75 -3.43
C ARG A 502 -17.89 -17.09 -3.77
N ASN A 503 -16.61 -17.20 -3.52
CA ASN A 503 -15.78 -18.34 -3.90
C ASN A 503 -16.20 -19.62 -3.20
N MET A 504 -16.44 -19.59 -1.89
CA MET A 504 -16.81 -20.76 -1.11
C MET A 504 -18.27 -20.79 -0.66
N ALA A 505 -19.08 -19.80 -1.06
CA ALA A 505 -20.50 -19.76 -0.72
C ALA A 505 -21.27 -21.07 -1.06
N PRO A 506 -21.04 -21.74 -2.22
CA PRO A 506 -21.73 -23.01 -2.53
C PRO A 506 -21.33 -24.18 -1.64
N PHE A 507 -20.17 -24.07 -0.95
CA PHE A 507 -19.62 -25.17 -0.16
C PHE A 507 -19.85 -25.04 1.34
N VAL A 508 -20.47 -23.96 1.82
CA VAL A 508 -20.69 -23.72 3.26
C VAL A 508 -21.54 -24.82 3.91
N GLN A 509 -22.68 -25.16 3.28
CA GLN A 509 -23.54 -26.24 3.76
C GLN A 509 -22.84 -27.61 3.72
N TYR A 510 -22.01 -27.85 2.70
CA TYR A 510 -21.22 -29.07 2.56
C TYR A 510 -20.19 -29.24 3.69
N GLU A 511 -19.51 -28.16 4.09
CA GLU A 511 -18.55 -28.21 5.21
C GLU A 511 -19.24 -28.36 6.57
N TRP A 512 -20.31 -27.59 6.79
CA TRP A 512 -20.90 -27.46 8.12
C TRP A 512 -22.03 -28.46 8.42
N GLY A 513 -22.71 -28.95 7.40
CA GLY A 513 -23.93 -29.74 7.48
C GLY A 513 -25.17 -28.87 7.67
N ASP A 514 -26.34 -29.52 7.56
CA ASP A 514 -27.64 -28.84 7.51
C ASP A 514 -27.95 -28.01 8.77
N GLU A 515 -27.75 -28.61 9.95
CA GLU A 515 -28.12 -27.95 11.22
C GLU A 515 -27.34 -26.65 11.47
N ALA A 516 -26.03 -26.64 11.19
CA ALA A 516 -25.20 -25.47 11.34
C ALA A 516 -25.52 -24.42 10.27
N TYR A 517 -25.75 -24.85 9.03
CA TYR A 517 -26.11 -23.95 7.94
C TYR A 517 -27.46 -23.27 8.18
N GLU A 518 -28.46 -24.00 8.72
CA GLU A 518 -29.75 -23.41 9.14
C GLU A 518 -29.56 -22.38 10.27
N ALA A 519 -28.70 -22.66 11.26
CA ALA A 519 -28.39 -21.68 12.31
C ALA A 519 -27.73 -20.40 11.74
N MET A 520 -26.86 -20.53 10.73
CA MET A 520 -26.28 -19.39 10.02
C MET A 520 -27.34 -18.57 9.27
N LYS A 521 -28.30 -19.24 8.60
CA LYS A 521 -29.40 -18.54 7.90
C LYS A 521 -30.36 -17.85 8.88
N GLU A 522 -30.64 -18.47 10.02
CA GLU A 522 -31.45 -17.88 11.08
C GLU A 522 -30.77 -16.63 11.67
N LEU A 523 -29.46 -16.70 11.93
CA LEU A 523 -28.67 -15.55 12.36
C LEU A 523 -28.69 -14.41 11.31
N LYS A 524 -28.48 -14.72 10.03
CA LYS A 524 -28.59 -13.77 8.92
C LYS A 524 -29.96 -13.10 8.88
N ALA A 525 -31.05 -13.88 9.01
CA ALA A 525 -32.42 -13.38 8.94
C ALA A 525 -32.79 -12.47 10.13
N ILE A 526 -32.16 -12.66 11.31
CA ILE A 526 -32.33 -11.76 12.47
C ILE A 526 -31.77 -10.38 12.16
N PHE A 527 -30.57 -10.30 11.56
CA PHE A 527 -29.89 -9.04 11.26
C PHE A 527 -30.37 -8.38 9.97
N ASP A 528 -30.66 -9.15 8.94
CA ASP A 528 -31.00 -8.66 7.59
C ASP A 528 -32.16 -9.47 6.99
N PRO A 529 -33.40 -9.27 7.48
CA PRO A 529 -34.58 -10.03 7.06
C PRO A 529 -34.92 -9.84 5.58
N ASP A 530 -34.56 -8.70 4.99
CA ASP A 530 -34.85 -8.37 3.58
C ASP A 530 -33.71 -8.84 2.65
N ASN A 531 -32.66 -9.47 3.18
CA ASN A 531 -31.46 -9.84 2.45
C ASN A 531 -30.89 -8.69 1.60
N LEU A 532 -30.73 -7.54 2.24
CA LEU A 532 -30.29 -6.28 1.64
C LEU A 532 -28.75 -6.24 1.53
N LEU A 533 -28.05 -6.79 2.54
CA LEU A 533 -26.61 -6.65 2.72
C LEU A 533 -25.83 -7.75 2.01
N ASN A 534 -24.89 -7.35 1.17
CA ASN A 534 -23.85 -8.14 0.51
C ASN A 534 -24.34 -9.48 -0.07
N ARG A 535 -25.34 -9.41 -0.94
CA ARG A 535 -26.01 -10.58 -1.56
C ARG A 535 -25.02 -11.47 -2.31
N GLY A 536 -25.19 -12.80 -2.13
CA GLY A 536 -24.40 -13.83 -2.80
C GLY A 536 -23.01 -14.06 -2.17
N VAL A 537 -22.70 -13.37 -1.06
CA VAL A 537 -21.54 -13.63 -0.20
C VAL A 537 -22.01 -14.49 0.97
N ILE A 538 -21.25 -15.53 1.32
CA ILE A 538 -21.55 -16.58 2.31
C ILE A 538 -22.77 -17.43 1.91
N PHE A 539 -23.87 -16.82 1.50
CA PHE A 539 -25.10 -17.47 1.12
C PHE A 539 -25.37 -17.31 -0.38
N ASN A 540 -25.23 -18.40 -1.12
CA ASN A 540 -25.57 -18.45 -2.53
C ASN A 540 -26.11 -19.83 -2.90
N TYR A 541 -27.26 -19.86 -3.55
CA TYR A 541 -27.91 -21.11 -3.95
C TYR A 541 -27.48 -21.62 -5.34
N ASP A 542 -26.68 -20.82 -6.05
CA ASP A 542 -26.11 -21.22 -7.33
C ASP A 542 -24.82 -22.02 -7.08
N PRO A 543 -24.80 -23.34 -7.39
CA PRO A 543 -23.66 -24.21 -7.13
C PRO A 543 -22.40 -23.81 -7.92
N ASP A 544 -22.57 -23.01 -8.99
CA ASP A 544 -21.52 -22.58 -9.90
C ASP A 544 -21.19 -21.08 -9.74
N CYS A 545 -21.67 -20.42 -8.67
CA CYS A 545 -21.42 -18.98 -8.47
C CYS A 545 -19.92 -18.67 -8.34
N PHE A 546 -19.09 -19.63 -7.91
CA PHE A 546 -17.65 -19.46 -7.74
C PHE A 546 -16.86 -19.38 -9.06
N ILE A 547 -17.49 -19.74 -10.19
CA ILE A 547 -16.93 -19.61 -11.55
C ILE A 547 -17.71 -18.62 -12.43
N LYS A 548 -18.51 -17.73 -11.84
CA LYS A 548 -19.24 -16.67 -12.53
C LYS A 548 -18.67 -15.30 -12.20
N ASP A 549 -19.01 -14.30 -12.99
CA ASP A 549 -18.51 -12.92 -12.84
C ASP A 549 -16.96 -12.83 -12.80
N LEU A 550 -16.30 -13.70 -13.55
CA LEU A 550 -14.83 -13.78 -13.59
C LEU A 550 -14.23 -12.51 -14.21
N LYS A 551 -13.16 -12.03 -13.60
CA LYS A 551 -12.45 -10.81 -14.00
C LYS A 551 -11.71 -11.02 -15.31
N PRO A 552 -12.05 -10.31 -16.40
CA PRO A 552 -11.24 -10.32 -17.61
C PRO A 552 -9.91 -9.58 -17.36
N LEU A 553 -8.81 -10.14 -17.87
CA LEU A 553 -7.47 -9.55 -17.79
C LEU A 553 -6.89 -9.31 -19.18
N PRO A 554 -7.50 -8.45 -20.02
CA PRO A 554 -6.96 -8.14 -21.33
C PRO A 554 -5.58 -7.50 -21.22
N VAL A 555 -4.77 -7.74 -22.24
CA VAL A 555 -3.38 -7.23 -22.30
C VAL A 555 -3.37 -5.72 -22.56
N LEU A 556 -2.49 -4.99 -21.89
CA LEU A 556 -2.16 -3.60 -22.22
C LEU A 556 -1.26 -3.60 -23.46
N ASP A 557 -1.88 -3.71 -24.63
CA ASP A 557 -1.23 -3.83 -25.93
C ASP A 557 -1.19 -2.46 -26.62
N TYR A 558 -0.18 -1.67 -26.28
CA TYR A 558 0.06 -0.36 -26.89
C TYR A 558 0.99 -0.46 -28.09
N ASP A 559 0.92 0.50 -28.99
CA ASP A 559 1.90 0.67 -30.07
C ASP A 559 3.23 1.20 -29.51
N PHE A 560 4.03 0.29 -28.96
CA PHE A 560 5.34 0.62 -28.43
C PHE A 560 6.35 1.05 -29.49
N ALA A 561 6.13 0.69 -30.78
CA ALA A 561 7.01 1.06 -31.87
C ALA A 561 6.92 2.56 -32.20
N SER A 562 5.78 3.19 -31.90
CA SER A 562 5.59 4.63 -32.10
C SER A 562 6.19 5.52 -31.02
N VAL A 563 6.78 4.93 -29.96
CA VAL A 563 7.40 5.68 -28.85
C VAL A 563 8.81 6.10 -29.27
N PRO A 564 9.10 7.42 -29.40
CA PRO A 564 10.42 7.86 -29.78
C PRO A 564 11.45 7.60 -28.67
N ASP A 565 12.57 6.98 -29.03
CA ASP A 565 13.67 6.65 -28.13
C ASP A 565 14.80 7.68 -28.24
N GLY A 566 15.03 8.42 -27.13
CA GLY A 566 16.14 9.37 -27.01
C GLY A 566 17.45 8.77 -26.50
N GLY A 567 17.51 7.44 -26.35
CA GLY A 567 18.68 6.75 -25.77
C GLY A 567 20.00 7.05 -26.50
N HIS A 568 19.94 7.26 -27.80
CA HIS A 568 21.13 7.59 -28.60
C HIS A 568 21.82 8.92 -28.19
N TYR A 569 21.16 9.80 -27.45
CA TYR A 569 21.78 11.01 -26.89
C TYR A 569 22.57 10.74 -25.61
N LEU A 570 22.15 9.72 -24.78
CA LEU A 570 22.70 9.43 -23.47
C LEU A 570 24.06 8.73 -23.55
N MET A 571 24.90 8.89 -22.54
CA MET A 571 26.16 8.14 -22.41
C MET A 571 25.94 6.64 -22.28
N GLU A 572 24.79 6.23 -21.71
CA GLU A 572 24.36 4.85 -21.54
C GLU A 572 22.96 4.65 -22.15
N PRO A 573 22.90 4.32 -23.46
CA PRO A 573 21.63 4.24 -24.22
C PRO A 573 20.60 3.24 -23.68
N GLU A 574 21.05 2.24 -22.94
CA GLU A 574 20.19 1.23 -22.31
C GLU A 574 19.29 1.81 -21.22
N HIS A 575 19.65 2.95 -20.63
CA HIS A 575 18.91 3.65 -19.61
C HIS A 575 17.96 4.72 -20.15
N SER A 576 17.56 4.63 -21.41
CA SER A 576 16.63 5.60 -21.98
C SER A 576 15.26 5.58 -21.29
N THR A 577 14.65 6.75 -21.21
CA THR A 577 13.31 6.92 -20.61
C THR A 577 12.25 6.11 -21.34
N ALA A 578 12.33 6.02 -22.67
CA ALA A 578 11.39 5.24 -23.48
C ALA A 578 11.46 3.75 -23.13
N LYS A 579 12.66 3.17 -23.03
CA LYS A 579 12.85 1.75 -22.70
C LYS A 579 12.31 1.43 -21.31
N GLU A 580 12.63 2.26 -20.31
CA GLU A 580 12.13 2.06 -18.95
C GLU A 580 10.62 2.19 -18.89
N THR A 581 10.03 3.20 -19.52
CA THR A 581 8.58 3.39 -19.57
C THR A 581 7.88 2.18 -20.21
N ILE A 582 8.39 1.69 -21.35
CA ILE A 582 7.85 0.50 -22.03
C ILE A 582 7.96 -0.74 -21.14
N GLU A 583 9.10 -0.96 -20.48
CA GLU A 583 9.29 -2.09 -19.58
C GLU A 583 8.27 -2.06 -18.42
N GLN A 584 8.10 -0.91 -17.78
CA GLN A 584 7.14 -0.74 -16.69
C GLN A 584 5.68 -0.97 -17.13
N VAL A 585 5.31 -0.54 -18.34
CA VAL A 585 3.97 -0.80 -18.90
C VAL A 585 3.79 -2.27 -19.24
N LYS A 586 4.80 -2.94 -19.80
CA LYS A 586 4.78 -4.40 -19.99
C LYS A 586 4.62 -5.13 -18.63
N ARG A 587 5.32 -4.65 -17.60
CA ARG A 587 5.18 -5.16 -16.22
C ARG A 587 3.77 -4.93 -15.67
N ALA A 588 3.07 -3.86 -16.06
CA ALA A 588 1.69 -3.60 -15.65
C ALA A 588 0.70 -4.69 -16.09
N ASN A 589 1.03 -5.50 -17.11
CA ASN A 589 0.25 -6.69 -17.47
C ASN A 589 0.24 -7.77 -16.34
N LYS A 590 1.20 -7.73 -15.44
CA LYS A 590 1.24 -8.58 -14.25
C LYS A 590 0.37 -8.05 -13.09
N CYS A 591 -0.38 -6.95 -13.27
CA CYS A 591 -1.31 -6.46 -12.26
C CYS A 591 -2.46 -7.45 -12.06
N ILE A 592 -2.69 -7.85 -10.81
CA ILE A 592 -3.83 -8.69 -10.37
C ILE A 592 -4.94 -7.86 -9.74
N GLU A 593 -4.79 -6.53 -9.74
CA GLU A 593 -5.76 -5.58 -9.19
C GLU A 593 -6.00 -5.73 -7.67
N CYS A 594 -4.98 -6.16 -6.90
CA CYS A 594 -5.08 -6.41 -5.46
C CYS A 594 -5.30 -5.15 -4.58
N GLY A 595 -5.06 -3.94 -5.11
CA GLY A 595 -5.29 -2.70 -4.36
C GLY A 595 -4.18 -2.28 -3.39
N PHE A 596 -3.10 -3.04 -3.20
CA PHE A 596 -2.01 -2.69 -2.27
C PHE A 596 -1.35 -1.34 -2.57
N CYS A 597 -1.34 -0.92 -3.83
CA CYS A 597 -0.82 0.39 -4.25
C CYS A 597 -1.68 1.58 -3.81
N GLU A 598 -2.93 1.37 -3.38
CA GLU A 598 -3.89 2.45 -3.08
C GLU A 598 -3.55 3.24 -1.82
N VAL A 599 -2.87 2.63 -0.85
CA VAL A 599 -2.43 3.32 0.37
C VAL A 599 -1.47 4.48 0.06
N ASN A 600 -0.60 4.30 -0.94
CA ASN A 600 0.37 5.30 -1.38
C ASN A 600 -0.10 6.15 -2.56
N CYS A 601 -1.25 5.83 -3.15
CA CYS A 601 -1.82 6.62 -4.24
C CYS A 601 -2.55 7.84 -3.70
N MET A 602 -2.01 9.01 -3.93
CA MET A 602 -2.58 10.24 -3.40
C MET A 602 -3.92 10.62 -4.03
N SER A 603 -4.21 10.19 -5.26
CA SER A 603 -5.49 10.42 -5.92
C SER A 603 -6.58 9.41 -5.52
N CYS A 604 -6.23 8.36 -4.77
CA CYS A 604 -7.19 7.38 -4.28
C CYS A 604 -8.22 8.05 -3.34
N GLY A 605 -9.48 7.98 -3.72
CA GLY A 605 -10.58 8.66 -3.04
C GLY A 605 -10.93 10.05 -3.58
N LEU A 606 -10.09 10.64 -4.44
CA LEU A 606 -10.41 11.85 -5.22
C LEU A 606 -10.87 11.48 -6.65
N THR A 607 -10.07 10.66 -7.32
CA THR A 607 -10.28 10.20 -8.70
C THR A 607 -9.91 8.71 -8.79
N LEU A 608 -9.38 8.24 -9.93
CA LEU A 608 -8.90 6.87 -10.04
C LEU A 608 -7.64 6.62 -9.20
N SER A 609 -7.57 5.44 -8.60
CA SER A 609 -6.33 4.92 -8.00
C SER A 609 -5.41 4.30 -9.06
N SER A 610 -4.20 3.91 -8.64
CA SER A 610 -3.23 3.21 -9.51
C SER A 610 -3.82 1.93 -10.09
N ARG A 611 -4.46 1.07 -9.26
CA ARG A 611 -5.14 -0.15 -9.71
C ARG A 611 -6.23 0.15 -10.73
N MET A 612 -7.10 1.10 -10.42
CA MET A 612 -8.23 1.47 -11.28
C MET A 612 -7.76 2.00 -12.64
N ARG A 613 -6.62 2.72 -12.69
CA ARG A 613 -6.04 3.17 -13.96
C ARG A 613 -5.69 2.00 -14.88
N ILE A 614 -5.11 0.95 -14.33
CA ILE A 614 -4.77 -0.26 -15.11
C ILE A 614 -6.04 -0.96 -15.57
N ALA A 615 -7.01 -1.21 -14.66
CA ALA A 615 -8.26 -1.89 -14.98
C ALA A 615 -9.05 -1.17 -16.08
N VAL A 616 -9.16 0.17 -15.99
CA VAL A 616 -9.86 0.98 -17.00
C VAL A 616 -9.11 0.99 -18.33
N GLN A 617 -7.77 1.07 -18.34
CA GLN A 617 -7.02 1.03 -19.59
C GLN A 617 -7.10 -0.34 -20.28
N ARG A 618 -7.12 -1.42 -19.53
CA ARG A 618 -7.40 -2.77 -20.07
C ARG A 618 -8.74 -2.82 -20.78
N GLU A 619 -9.78 -2.27 -20.17
CA GLU A 619 -11.12 -2.23 -20.76
C GLU A 619 -11.16 -1.38 -22.04
N ILE A 620 -10.57 -0.17 -22.00
CA ILE A 620 -10.50 0.71 -23.17
C ILE A 620 -9.80 0.02 -24.34
N LEU A 621 -8.60 -0.53 -24.13
CA LEU A 621 -7.84 -1.19 -25.17
C LEU A 621 -8.54 -2.45 -25.70
N TYR A 622 -9.21 -3.21 -24.85
CA TYR A 622 -10.01 -4.37 -25.25
C TYR A 622 -11.15 -3.96 -26.18
N LEU A 623 -11.92 -2.93 -25.82
CA LEU A 623 -13.04 -2.44 -26.62
C LEU A 623 -12.55 -1.87 -27.97
N GLU A 624 -11.45 -1.15 -27.98
CA GLU A 624 -10.86 -0.59 -29.19
C GLU A 624 -10.31 -1.70 -30.13
N LYS A 625 -9.66 -2.72 -29.58
CA LYS A 625 -9.09 -3.83 -30.35
C LYS A 625 -10.15 -4.77 -30.93
N THR A 626 -11.20 -5.04 -30.18
CA THR A 626 -12.28 -5.93 -30.61
C THR A 626 -13.36 -5.25 -31.44
N GLY A 627 -13.39 -3.92 -31.45
CA GLY A 627 -14.46 -3.13 -32.06
C GLY A 627 -15.83 -3.25 -31.35
N GLN A 628 -15.85 -3.86 -30.17
CA GLN A 628 -17.06 -3.95 -29.36
C GLN A 628 -17.39 -2.61 -28.71
N ASN A 629 -18.62 -2.18 -28.83
CA ASN A 629 -19.13 -0.95 -28.20
C ASN A 629 -18.19 0.29 -28.34
N PRO A 630 -18.00 0.83 -29.55
CA PRO A 630 -17.12 1.98 -29.78
C PRO A 630 -17.51 3.25 -29.00
N GLU A 631 -18.81 3.45 -28.76
CA GLU A 631 -19.32 4.60 -28.00
C GLU A 631 -18.86 4.55 -26.54
N ARG A 632 -18.89 3.35 -25.94
CA ARG A 632 -18.40 3.13 -24.58
C ARG A 632 -16.88 3.35 -24.51
N ALA A 633 -16.13 2.83 -25.50
CA ALA A 633 -14.68 3.06 -25.57
C ALA A 633 -14.35 4.55 -25.63
N ALA A 634 -15.04 5.32 -26.49
CA ALA A 634 -14.87 6.76 -26.61
C ALA A 634 -15.25 7.50 -25.30
N THR A 635 -16.32 7.10 -24.63
CA THR A 635 -16.76 7.66 -23.35
C THR A 635 -15.73 7.45 -22.26
N LEU A 636 -15.25 6.20 -22.10
CA LEU A 636 -14.19 5.87 -21.14
C LEU A 636 -12.90 6.63 -21.42
N ARG A 637 -12.49 6.74 -22.70
CA ARG A 637 -11.30 7.48 -23.09
C ARG A 637 -11.39 8.97 -22.74
N LYS A 638 -12.55 9.58 -23.00
CA LYS A 638 -12.83 10.98 -22.67
C LYS A 638 -12.77 11.22 -21.16
N GLN A 639 -13.43 10.37 -20.38
CA GLN A 639 -13.45 10.48 -18.92
C GLN A 639 -12.06 10.20 -18.32
N TYR A 640 -11.31 9.26 -18.89
CA TYR A 640 -9.95 8.92 -18.42
C TYR A 640 -8.99 10.09 -18.50
N LYS A 641 -9.18 11.03 -19.45
CA LYS A 641 -8.32 12.20 -19.61
C LYS A 641 -8.16 12.97 -18.30
N TYR A 642 -9.26 13.23 -17.61
CA TYR A 642 -9.22 13.89 -16.29
C TYR A 642 -8.96 12.89 -15.15
N TYR A 643 -9.84 11.90 -15.00
CA TYR A 643 -9.82 11.02 -13.82
C TYR A 643 -8.61 10.08 -13.76
N GLY A 644 -8.03 9.71 -14.89
CA GLY A 644 -6.88 8.81 -14.99
C GLY A 644 -5.55 9.54 -15.20
N ASP A 645 -5.44 10.33 -16.29
CA ASP A 645 -4.19 10.98 -16.70
C ASP A 645 -3.89 12.25 -15.89
N GLN A 646 -4.78 13.26 -15.92
CA GLN A 646 -4.48 14.57 -15.35
C GLN A 646 -4.33 14.56 -13.83
N THR A 647 -5.03 13.66 -13.15
CA THR A 647 -4.96 13.49 -11.69
C THR A 647 -3.98 12.41 -11.23
N CYS A 648 -3.15 11.86 -12.12
CA CYS A 648 -1.99 11.09 -11.73
C CYS A 648 -0.81 12.03 -11.46
N ALA A 649 -0.27 12.00 -10.24
CA ALA A 649 0.93 12.76 -9.90
C ALA A 649 2.20 12.22 -10.57
N ALA A 650 2.17 11.01 -11.11
CA ALA A 650 3.31 10.26 -11.63
C ALA A 650 4.50 10.23 -10.64
N ASP A 651 4.16 10.14 -9.34
CA ASP A 651 5.12 10.18 -8.25
C ASP A 651 5.80 8.83 -7.97
N GLY A 652 5.32 7.75 -8.60
CA GLY A 652 5.86 6.40 -8.50
C GLY A 652 5.67 5.71 -7.15
N LEU A 653 5.11 6.36 -6.13
CA LEU A 653 4.92 5.76 -4.79
C LEU A 653 4.03 4.51 -4.81
N CYS A 654 3.18 4.37 -5.81
CA CYS A 654 2.36 3.16 -5.99
C CYS A 654 3.21 1.88 -6.14
N SER A 655 4.42 1.97 -6.70
CA SER A 655 5.32 0.82 -6.86
C SER A 655 5.92 0.34 -5.54
N THR A 656 6.02 1.20 -4.52
CA THR A 656 6.64 0.84 -3.23
C THR A 656 5.83 -0.18 -2.44
N SER A 657 4.49 -0.14 -2.54
CA SER A 657 3.58 -1.13 -1.93
C SER A 657 3.11 -2.20 -2.92
N CYS A 658 3.48 -2.10 -4.20
CA CYS A 658 3.07 -3.08 -5.19
C CYS A 658 3.95 -4.32 -5.11
N PRO A 659 3.40 -5.54 -4.91
CA PRO A 659 4.18 -6.78 -4.93
C PRO A 659 4.95 -6.96 -6.25
N MET A 660 4.32 -6.57 -7.37
CA MET A 660 4.92 -6.64 -8.71
C MET A 660 5.78 -5.43 -9.07
N LYS A 661 6.01 -4.48 -8.15
CA LYS A 661 6.78 -3.24 -8.38
C LYS A 661 6.32 -2.41 -9.58
N ILE A 662 5.02 -2.40 -9.85
CA ILE A 662 4.41 -1.68 -10.97
C ILE A 662 4.32 -0.19 -10.63
N ASN A 663 4.93 0.65 -11.47
CA ASN A 663 4.80 2.10 -11.43
C ASN A 663 3.76 2.58 -12.45
N THR A 664 2.55 2.91 -12.03
CA THR A 664 1.51 3.44 -12.93
C THR A 664 1.78 4.87 -13.41
N GLY A 665 2.75 5.56 -12.83
CA GLY A 665 3.26 6.83 -13.36
C GLY A 665 3.82 6.66 -14.76
N GLU A 666 4.53 5.55 -15.02
CA GLU A 666 5.09 5.26 -16.35
C GLU A 666 3.99 4.90 -17.37
N LEU A 667 2.93 4.20 -16.97
CA LEU A 667 1.74 4.04 -17.81
C LEU A 667 1.16 5.41 -18.23
N THR A 668 1.12 6.34 -17.29
CA THR A 668 0.65 7.71 -17.56
C THR A 668 1.59 8.46 -18.50
N HIS A 669 2.90 8.32 -18.36
CA HIS A 669 3.90 8.90 -19.26
C HIS A 669 3.75 8.33 -20.69
N LEU A 670 3.55 7.02 -20.84
CA LEU A 670 3.28 6.40 -22.14
C LEU A 670 2.02 6.96 -22.80
N ILE A 671 0.90 7.02 -22.06
CA ILE A 671 -0.37 7.55 -22.58
C ILE A 671 -0.18 9.00 -23.05
N ARG A 672 0.54 9.83 -22.30
CA ARG A 672 0.86 11.21 -22.69
C ARG A 672 1.73 11.29 -23.93
N GLN A 673 2.71 10.39 -24.08
CA GLN A 673 3.54 10.29 -25.27
C GLN A 673 2.70 9.91 -26.51
N LEU A 674 1.82 8.92 -26.40
CA LEU A 674 0.93 8.53 -27.48
C LEU A 674 -0.07 9.63 -27.85
N ASP A 675 -0.55 10.40 -26.85
CA ASP A 675 -1.37 11.60 -27.10
C ASP A 675 -0.54 12.71 -27.77
N MET A 676 0.74 12.88 -27.41
CA MET A 676 1.64 13.86 -27.99
C MET A 676 2.00 13.51 -29.43
N ASN A 677 2.14 12.22 -29.76
CA ASN A 677 2.34 11.77 -31.15
C ASN A 677 1.20 12.23 -32.09
N LYS A 678 -0.01 12.38 -31.54
CA LYS A 678 -1.20 12.89 -32.26
C LYS A 678 -1.30 14.42 -32.26
N ASN A 679 -0.35 15.13 -31.62
CA ASN A 679 -0.33 16.59 -31.49
C ASN A 679 1.01 17.20 -32.00
N PRO A 680 1.24 17.25 -33.31
CA PRO A 680 2.49 17.75 -33.85
C PRO A 680 2.80 19.21 -33.48
N MET A 681 1.79 20.06 -33.30
CA MET A 681 1.97 21.44 -32.86
C MET A 681 2.46 21.52 -31.42
N GLY A 682 1.85 20.72 -30.49
CA GLY A 682 2.29 20.64 -29.12
C GLY A 682 3.73 20.13 -29.00
N TYR A 683 4.09 19.14 -29.82
CA TYR A 683 5.46 18.62 -29.88
C TYR A 683 6.46 19.70 -30.33
N LYS A 684 6.17 20.46 -31.40
CA LYS A 684 7.01 21.58 -31.89
C LYS A 684 7.17 22.67 -30.83
N VAL A 685 6.11 23.00 -30.08
CA VAL A 685 6.20 23.96 -28.97
C VAL A 685 7.12 23.44 -27.86
N GLY A 686 7.01 22.15 -27.49
CA GLY A 686 7.92 21.52 -26.53
C GLY A 686 9.38 21.53 -27.01
N GLU A 687 9.61 21.21 -28.26
CA GLU A 687 10.93 21.23 -28.87
C GLU A 687 11.52 22.65 -28.92
N PHE A 688 10.74 23.64 -29.35
CA PHE A 688 11.13 25.05 -29.27
C PHE A 688 11.54 25.46 -27.86
N ALA A 689 10.72 25.06 -26.85
CA ALA A 689 11.03 25.33 -25.44
C ALA A 689 12.35 24.68 -25.00
N ALA A 690 12.63 23.46 -25.44
CA ALA A 690 13.85 22.73 -25.09
C ALA A 690 15.10 23.45 -25.67
N ASN A 691 14.98 23.98 -26.90
CA ASN A 691 16.07 24.68 -27.58
C ASN A 691 16.30 26.10 -27.04
N HIS A 692 15.31 26.71 -26.37
CA HIS A 692 15.36 28.12 -25.94
C HIS A 692 15.27 28.29 -24.43
N MET A 693 15.76 27.32 -23.65
CA MET A 693 15.65 27.30 -22.18
C MET A 693 16.16 28.57 -21.49
N ALA A 694 17.24 29.18 -21.97
CA ALA A 694 17.77 30.42 -21.35
C ALA A 694 16.78 31.58 -21.50
N GLY A 695 16.15 31.71 -22.68
CA GLY A 695 15.09 32.70 -22.93
C GLY A 695 13.86 32.48 -22.07
N ILE A 696 13.40 31.21 -21.96
CA ILE A 696 12.26 30.84 -21.15
C ILE A 696 12.49 31.13 -19.65
N LYS A 697 13.67 30.80 -19.11
CA LYS A 697 14.02 31.13 -17.72
C LYS A 697 14.03 32.66 -17.50
N SER A 698 14.52 33.42 -18.47
CA SER A 698 14.52 34.88 -18.41
C SER A 698 13.09 35.44 -18.43
N GLY A 699 12.25 34.93 -19.33
CA GLY A 699 10.83 35.28 -19.40
C GLY A 699 10.09 34.95 -18.10
N LEU A 700 10.33 33.75 -17.52
CA LEU A 700 9.74 33.36 -16.25
C LEU A 700 10.13 34.31 -15.10
N ARG A 701 11.37 34.79 -15.07
CA ARG A 701 11.79 35.80 -14.06
C ARG A 701 11.01 37.10 -14.19
N VAL A 702 10.73 37.55 -15.43
CA VAL A 702 9.90 38.75 -15.67
C VAL A 702 8.47 38.53 -15.18
N VAL A 703 7.87 37.38 -15.50
CA VAL A 703 6.53 37.01 -15.06
C VAL A 703 6.43 36.97 -13.53
N LEU A 704 7.43 36.38 -12.87
CA LEU A 704 7.48 36.34 -11.40
C LEU A 704 7.61 37.76 -10.77
N ASP A 705 8.33 38.66 -11.40
CA ASP A 705 8.46 40.05 -10.97
C ASP A 705 7.12 40.78 -11.10
N VAL A 706 6.51 40.70 -12.27
CA VAL A 706 5.19 41.33 -12.52
C VAL A 706 4.14 40.78 -11.52
N ALA A 707 4.11 39.45 -11.34
CA ALA A 707 3.20 38.84 -10.39
C ALA A 707 3.45 39.27 -8.94
N HIS A 708 4.73 39.45 -8.56
CA HIS A 708 5.09 39.95 -7.22
C HIS A 708 4.65 41.40 -7.03
N VAL A 709 4.90 42.28 -8.00
CA VAL A 709 4.45 43.68 -7.93
C VAL A 709 2.93 43.74 -7.87
N ALA A 710 2.23 42.96 -8.68
CA ALA A 710 0.77 42.86 -8.65
C ALA A 710 0.27 42.38 -7.27
N HIS A 711 0.90 41.39 -6.67
CA HIS A 711 0.57 40.90 -5.33
C HIS A 711 0.75 41.98 -4.24
N VAL A 712 1.83 42.75 -4.33
CA VAL A 712 2.10 43.82 -3.35
C VAL A 712 1.08 44.98 -3.48
N THR A 713 0.69 45.31 -4.73
CA THR A 713 -0.21 46.44 -5.01
C THR A 713 -1.69 46.11 -4.85
N LEU A 714 -2.14 44.96 -5.32
CA LEU A 714 -3.56 44.55 -5.32
C LEU A 714 -3.97 43.79 -4.06
N GLY A 715 -3.00 43.27 -3.34
CA GLY A 715 -3.20 42.42 -2.16
C GLY A 715 -3.62 40.98 -2.52
N PRO A 716 -3.55 40.05 -1.55
CA PRO A 716 -3.74 38.62 -1.79
C PRO A 716 -5.18 38.25 -2.19
N THR A 717 -6.18 38.94 -1.61
CA THR A 717 -7.60 38.59 -1.83
C THR A 717 -8.06 38.88 -3.26
N LEU A 718 -7.79 40.11 -3.77
CA LEU A 718 -8.16 40.51 -5.12
C LEU A 718 -7.41 39.70 -6.16
N MET A 719 -6.12 39.52 -5.99
CA MET A 719 -5.30 38.75 -6.91
C MET A 719 -5.72 37.27 -6.97
N THR A 720 -6.04 36.65 -5.84
CA THR A 720 -6.56 35.27 -5.78
C THR A 720 -7.89 35.14 -6.53
N THR A 721 -8.78 36.12 -6.39
CA THR A 721 -10.10 36.10 -7.06
C THR A 721 -9.96 36.22 -8.57
N VAL A 722 -9.14 37.17 -9.04
CA VAL A 722 -8.85 37.35 -10.48
C VAL A 722 -8.20 36.09 -11.06
N CYS A 723 -7.18 35.54 -10.40
CA CYS A 723 -6.47 34.37 -10.89
C CYS A 723 -7.33 33.10 -10.88
N ARG A 724 -8.25 32.92 -9.93
CA ARG A 724 -9.24 31.83 -9.97
C ARG A 724 -10.17 31.93 -11.18
N THR A 725 -10.57 33.12 -11.58
CA THR A 725 -11.39 33.33 -12.78
C THR A 725 -10.59 33.00 -14.03
N MET A 726 -9.34 33.43 -14.11
CA MET A 726 -8.43 33.13 -15.24
C MET A 726 -8.09 31.65 -15.31
N ASN A 727 -7.96 30.95 -14.17
CA ASN A 727 -7.70 29.50 -14.14
C ASN A 727 -8.86 28.70 -14.77
N LYS A 728 -10.11 29.14 -14.63
CA LYS A 728 -11.26 28.55 -15.34
C LYS A 728 -11.13 28.63 -16.87
N MET A 729 -10.31 29.56 -17.38
CA MET A 729 -9.99 29.71 -18.81
C MET A 729 -8.69 28.97 -19.19
N GLY A 730 -8.16 28.09 -18.30
CA GLY A 730 -6.98 27.29 -18.54
C GLY A 730 -5.65 27.97 -18.21
N MET A 731 -5.63 29.14 -17.59
CA MET A 731 -4.40 29.79 -17.17
C MET A 731 -3.89 29.22 -15.84
N PRO A 732 -2.55 29.18 -15.62
CA PRO A 732 -1.99 28.72 -14.35
C PRO A 732 -2.52 29.50 -13.14
N LEU A 733 -2.88 28.80 -12.07
CA LEU A 733 -3.33 29.42 -10.82
C LEU A 733 -2.16 30.11 -10.12
N TRP A 734 -2.31 31.38 -9.79
CA TRP A 734 -1.39 32.06 -8.88
C TRP A 734 -1.79 31.78 -7.42
N THR A 735 -0.80 31.65 -6.53
CA THR A 735 -0.99 31.50 -5.07
C THR A 735 -0.13 32.49 -4.32
N THR A 736 -0.47 32.77 -3.05
CA THR A 736 0.32 33.65 -2.15
C THR A 736 1.72 33.10 -1.89
N ALA A 737 1.89 31.78 -2.03
CA ALA A 737 3.18 31.07 -1.91
C ALA A 737 4.09 31.21 -3.15
N MET A 738 3.65 31.93 -4.20
CA MET A 738 4.51 32.16 -5.38
C MET A 738 5.78 32.93 -5.00
N PRO A 739 6.96 32.40 -5.36
CA PRO A 739 8.23 33.01 -5.00
C PRO A 739 8.53 34.23 -5.86
N LYS A 740 9.39 35.11 -5.31
CA LYS A 740 10.04 36.18 -6.07
C LYS A 740 10.99 35.58 -7.12
N LYS A 741 11.36 36.38 -8.13
CA LYS A 741 12.43 35.99 -9.04
C LYS A 741 13.75 35.77 -8.32
N LYS A 742 14.58 34.88 -8.84
CA LYS A 742 15.99 34.71 -8.46
C LYS A 742 16.86 35.12 -9.63
N ARG A 743 17.88 35.93 -9.39
CA ARG A 743 18.93 36.20 -10.37
C ARG A 743 19.71 34.92 -10.66
N GLN A 744 20.10 34.72 -11.92
CA GLN A 744 20.99 33.63 -12.29
C GLN A 744 22.28 33.64 -11.45
N PRO A 745 22.66 32.52 -10.82
CA PRO A 745 23.92 32.42 -10.09
C PRO A 745 25.12 32.66 -11.02
N LYS A 746 26.11 33.40 -10.53
CA LYS A 746 27.34 33.66 -11.25
C LYS A 746 28.54 33.19 -10.39
N LYS A 747 29.67 32.89 -11.05
CA LYS A 747 30.88 32.47 -10.35
C LYS A 747 31.38 33.54 -9.38
N SER A 748 31.17 34.86 -9.69
CA SER A 748 31.51 35.99 -8.85
C SER A 748 30.70 36.06 -7.55
N ASP A 749 29.49 35.44 -7.50
CA ASP A 749 28.64 35.43 -6.31
C ASP A 749 29.29 34.63 -5.16
N LEU A 750 30.06 33.59 -5.50
CA LEU A 750 30.82 32.78 -4.57
C LEU A 750 31.87 33.64 -3.79
N THR A 751 32.68 34.39 -4.53
CA THR A 751 33.74 35.25 -3.95
C THR A 751 33.16 36.36 -3.07
N GLN A 752 32.12 37.05 -3.58
CA GLN A 752 31.44 38.11 -2.85
C GLN A 752 30.82 37.61 -1.57
N PHE A 753 30.18 36.43 -1.61
CA PHE A 753 29.53 35.84 -0.45
C PHE A 753 30.51 35.39 0.64
N ILE A 754 31.67 34.84 0.26
CA ILE A 754 32.75 34.48 1.16
C ILE A 754 33.28 35.73 1.89
N ILE A 755 33.46 36.83 1.15
CA ILE A 755 33.94 38.12 1.69
C ILE A 755 32.90 38.72 2.65
N GLU A 756 31.62 38.82 2.24
CA GLU A 756 30.55 39.43 3.04
C GLU A 756 30.30 38.72 4.39
N LYS A 757 30.51 37.41 4.45
CA LYS A 757 30.24 36.59 5.64
C LYS A 757 31.48 36.32 6.50
N SER A 758 32.64 36.86 6.15
CA SER A 758 33.93 36.63 6.82
C SER A 758 34.19 35.13 7.09
N ILE A 759 33.82 34.27 6.13
CA ILE A 759 34.10 32.85 6.22
C ILE A 759 35.62 32.67 6.08
N PRO A 760 36.29 31.94 6.99
CA PRO A 760 37.70 31.67 6.84
C PRO A 760 38.01 30.98 5.51
N HIS A 761 38.64 31.68 4.61
CA HIS A 761 39.10 31.14 3.34
C HIS A 761 40.43 30.46 3.56
N HIS A 762 40.46 29.18 3.71
CA HIS A 762 41.73 28.43 3.78
C HIS A 762 42.26 28.26 2.35
N GLU A 763 42.85 29.32 1.81
CA GLU A 763 43.62 29.20 0.56
C GLU A 763 44.74 28.17 0.76
N GLY A 764 44.65 27.05 0.05
CA GLY A 764 45.71 26.06 -0.09
C GLY A 764 45.63 24.76 0.76
N GLN A 765 44.73 24.64 1.71
CA GLN A 765 44.67 23.44 2.59
C GLN A 765 43.72 22.30 2.12
N HIS A 766 42.79 22.52 1.17
CA HIS A 766 41.80 21.51 0.76
C HIS A 766 41.50 21.58 -0.73
N SER A 767 42.52 21.50 -1.60
CA SER A 767 42.36 21.53 -3.07
C SER A 767 41.51 20.39 -3.64
N ASP A 768 41.26 19.33 -2.83
CA ASP A 768 40.49 18.15 -3.25
C ASP A 768 39.02 18.12 -2.75
N LEU A 769 38.58 19.06 -1.89
CA LEU A 769 37.21 19.15 -1.44
C LEU A 769 36.37 20.02 -2.37
N LYS A 770 35.89 19.39 -3.45
CA LYS A 770 35.07 20.04 -4.48
C LYS A 770 33.75 19.35 -4.66
N VAL A 771 32.70 20.12 -4.95
CA VAL A 771 31.38 19.62 -5.30
C VAL A 771 30.85 20.37 -6.53
N VAL A 772 30.36 19.63 -7.51
CA VAL A 772 29.65 20.21 -8.65
C VAL A 772 28.21 20.45 -8.23
N TYR A 773 27.74 21.70 -8.27
CA TYR A 773 26.39 22.03 -7.88
C TYR A 773 25.53 22.39 -9.09
N PHE A 774 24.47 21.60 -9.29
CA PHE A 774 23.40 21.88 -10.25
C PHE A 774 22.14 22.34 -9.51
N PRO A 775 21.85 23.65 -9.46
CA PRO A 775 20.73 24.19 -8.69
C PRO A 775 19.34 23.91 -9.32
N SER A 776 19.26 23.18 -10.40
CA SER A 776 18.10 22.98 -11.27
C SER A 776 17.58 24.24 -11.96
N CYS A 777 16.76 24.10 -13.01
CA CYS A 777 16.19 25.23 -13.73
C CYS A 777 15.25 26.08 -12.86
N ILE A 778 14.47 25.44 -11.98
CA ILE A 778 13.50 26.11 -11.12
C ILE A 778 14.19 26.95 -10.02
N ASN A 779 15.24 26.43 -9.37
CA ASN A 779 15.98 27.15 -8.34
C ASN A 779 16.89 28.26 -8.92
N GLN A 780 17.19 28.21 -10.22
CA GLN A 780 17.84 29.33 -10.94
C GLN A 780 16.88 30.50 -11.20
N THR A 781 15.58 30.29 -11.14
CA THR A 781 14.55 31.29 -11.53
C THR A 781 13.72 31.76 -10.36
N MET A 782 13.39 30.86 -9.41
CA MET A 782 12.53 31.12 -8.27
C MET A 782 13.34 31.36 -6.99
N GLY A 783 13.08 32.47 -6.34
CA GLY A 783 13.66 32.85 -5.03
C GLY A 783 12.79 32.39 -3.87
N LEU A 784 12.68 33.23 -2.84
CA LEU A 784 11.86 32.99 -1.65
C LEU A 784 10.41 33.46 -1.86
N SER A 785 9.45 32.85 -1.15
CA SER A 785 8.10 33.42 -0.99
C SER A 785 8.16 34.72 -0.18
N LYS A 786 7.08 35.50 -0.21
CA LYS A 786 7.01 36.77 0.53
C LYS A 786 7.10 36.56 2.05
N GLU A 787 6.52 35.49 2.53
CA GLU A 787 6.39 35.19 3.97
C GLU A 787 7.59 34.39 4.52
N ALA A 788 8.58 34.03 3.68
CA ALA A 788 9.75 33.27 4.11
C ALA A 788 10.60 34.09 5.10
N PRO A 789 10.96 33.55 6.28
CA PRO A 789 11.73 34.24 7.32
C PRO A 789 13.25 34.29 7.04
N PHE A 790 13.65 34.07 5.78
CA PHE A 790 15.05 34.04 5.34
C PHE A 790 15.34 35.15 4.34
N LYS A 791 16.61 35.55 4.25
CA LYS A 791 17.07 36.58 3.32
C LYS A 791 17.59 36.01 1.99
N HIS A 792 18.12 34.80 2.04
CA HIS A 792 18.84 34.19 0.92
C HIS A 792 18.03 33.02 0.34
N ALA A 793 18.05 32.88 -0.99
CA ALA A 793 17.45 31.76 -1.68
C ALA A 793 18.32 30.50 -1.56
N LEU A 794 17.77 29.32 -1.88
CA LEU A 794 18.45 28.04 -1.76
C LEU A 794 19.87 28.00 -2.34
N VAL A 795 20.09 28.61 -3.52
CA VAL A 795 21.41 28.59 -4.17
C VAL A 795 22.47 29.27 -3.27
N ASP A 796 22.11 30.40 -2.69
CA ASP A 796 23.01 31.15 -1.81
C ASP A 796 23.27 30.39 -0.50
N GLU A 797 22.22 29.76 0.05
CA GLU A 797 22.32 28.92 1.27
C GLU A 797 23.20 27.67 1.06
N VAL A 798 23.12 27.04 -0.12
CA VAL A 798 23.99 25.90 -0.48
C VAL A 798 25.46 26.36 -0.57
N ILE A 799 25.73 27.48 -1.25
CA ILE A 799 27.08 28.03 -1.36
C ILE A 799 27.65 28.32 0.04
N GLN A 800 26.84 28.95 0.91
CA GLN A 800 27.25 29.28 2.28
C GLN A 800 27.55 28.02 3.10
N LEU A 801 26.71 26.99 3.00
CA LEU A 801 26.91 25.75 3.74
C LEU A 801 28.16 25.01 3.29
N MET A 802 28.39 24.93 1.94
CA MET A 802 29.60 24.33 1.39
C MET A 802 30.87 25.06 1.82
N ALA A 803 30.89 26.39 1.75
CA ALA A 803 31.99 27.20 2.20
C ALA A 803 32.26 26.98 3.70
N LYS A 804 31.20 26.92 4.53
CA LYS A 804 31.29 26.62 5.97
C LYS A 804 31.97 25.28 6.25
N ALA A 805 31.70 24.26 5.41
CA ALA A 805 32.30 22.94 5.51
C ALA A 805 33.67 22.80 4.80
N GLY A 806 34.19 23.87 4.20
CA GLY A 806 35.46 23.87 3.47
C GLY A 806 35.41 23.33 2.06
N TYR A 807 34.23 23.24 1.41
CA TYR A 807 34.06 22.77 0.04
C TYR A 807 34.05 23.91 -0.97
N GLU A 808 34.78 23.72 -2.09
CA GLU A 808 34.66 24.55 -3.28
C GLU A 808 33.45 24.12 -4.11
N VAL A 809 32.59 25.08 -4.48
CA VAL A 809 31.42 24.84 -5.34
C VAL A 809 31.78 25.15 -6.80
N ILE A 810 31.58 24.16 -7.67
CA ILE A 810 31.79 24.26 -9.12
C ILE A 810 30.42 24.30 -9.79
N PHE A 811 30.15 25.32 -10.60
CA PHE A 811 28.98 25.36 -11.47
C PHE A 811 29.32 24.82 -12.87
N PRO A 812 28.43 23.96 -13.47
CA PRO A 812 28.63 23.51 -14.83
C PRO A 812 28.51 24.69 -15.82
N GLU A 813 29.34 24.68 -16.88
CA GLU A 813 29.30 25.70 -17.94
C GLU A 813 27.98 25.61 -18.71
N GLY A 814 27.40 26.76 -19.10
CA GLY A 814 26.14 26.79 -19.84
C GLY A 814 24.90 26.40 -19.04
N MET A 815 24.97 26.44 -17.75
CA MET A 815 23.90 26.04 -16.80
C MET A 815 22.54 26.71 -17.11
N GLU A 816 22.54 27.92 -17.68
CA GLU A 816 21.34 28.66 -18.09
C GLU A 816 20.54 27.96 -19.20
N ARG A 817 21.17 27.13 -20.03
CA ARG A 817 20.52 26.38 -21.13
C ARG A 817 20.10 24.98 -20.71
N MET A 818 20.53 24.48 -19.54
CA MET A 818 20.40 23.13 -19.10
C MET A 818 19.12 22.87 -18.30
N CYS A 819 18.62 21.65 -18.43
CA CYS A 819 17.51 21.09 -17.67
C CYS A 819 17.72 19.58 -17.52
N CYS A 820 17.23 19.00 -16.41
CA CYS A 820 17.28 17.55 -16.18
C CYS A 820 16.34 16.75 -17.10
N GLY A 821 15.45 17.39 -17.86
CA GLY A 821 14.49 16.70 -18.73
C GLY A 821 13.14 16.36 -18.09
N GLN A 822 12.99 16.44 -16.77
CA GLN A 822 11.78 15.99 -16.03
C GLN A 822 10.46 16.59 -16.55
N ILE A 823 10.47 17.84 -16.99
CA ILE A 823 9.25 18.49 -17.51
C ILE A 823 8.75 17.85 -18.81
N TRP A 824 9.68 17.49 -19.71
CA TRP A 824 9.33 16.82 -21.00
C TRP A 824 8.86 15.40 -20.77
N GLU A 825 9.50 14.62 -19.88
CA GLU A 825 9.03 13.32 -19.47
C GLU A 825 7.59 13.40 -18.92
N SER A 826 7.33 14.33 -18.01
CA SER A 826 6.00 14.56 -17.43
C SER A 826 4.95 14.95 -18.48
N LYS A 827 5.33 15.55 -19.59
CA LYS A 827 4.43 15.97 -20.70
C LYS A 827 4.33 14.92 -21.81
N GLY A 828 5.05 13.79 -21.71
CA GLY A 828 5.05 12.74 -22.73
C GLY A 828 5.88 13.13 -23.98
N MET A 829 7.08 13.65 -23.79
CA MET A 829 8.08 13.94 -24.82
C MET A 829 9.39 13.27 -24.39
N LEU A 830 9.41 11.92 -24.45
CA LEU A 830 10.43 11.11 -23.79
C LEU A 830 11.82 11.27 -24.44
N ASP A 831 11.88 11.40 -25.76
CA ASP A 831 13.11 11.64 -26.50
C ASP A 831 13.72 13.03 -26.24
N ILE A 832 12.89 14.08 -26.18
CA ILE A 832 13.36 15.43 -25.80
C ILE A 832 13.84 15.42 -24.34
N ALA A 833 13.16 14.68 -23.48
CA ALA A 833 13.58 14.51 -22.10
C ALA A 833 14.99 13.92 -22.01
N ASP A 834 15.28 12.85 -22.75
CA ASP A 834 16.60 12.22 -22.79
C ASP A 834 17.66 13.13 -23.41
N ARG A 835 17.34 13.82 -24.50
CA ARG A 835 18.24 14.83 -25.10
C ARG A 835 18.65 15.91 -24.08
N LYS A 836 17.70 16.45 -23.32
CA LYS A 836 17.99 17.47 -22.28
C LYS A 836 18.80 16.87 -21.09
N SER A 837 18.54 15.61 -20.76
CA SER A 837 19.37 14.90 -19.77
C SER A 837 20.80 14.73 -20.27
N ALA A 838 21.00 14.35 -21.54
CA ALA A 838 22.32 14.16 -22.13
C ALA A 838 23.14 15.45 -22.20
N GLU A 839 22.51 16.58 -22.56
CA GLU A 839 23.15 17.89 -22.51
C GLU A 839 23.66 18.24 -21.12
N LEU A 840 22.86 17.97 -20.08
CA LEU A 840 23.22 18.16 -18.68
C LEU A 840 24.30 17.17 -18.25
N GLU A 841 24.17 15.88 -18.62
CA GLU A 841 25.13 14.83 -18.30
C GLU A 841 26.53 15.18 -18.79
N ALA A 842 26.66 15.61 -20.05
CA ALA A 842 27.95 16.02 -20.65
C ALA A 842 28.59 17.18 -19.87
N ALA A 843 27.81 18.19 -19.51
CA ALA A 843 28.31 19.31 -18.73
C ALA A 843 28.73 18.95 -17.30
N LEU A 844 27.94 18.09 -16.63
CA LEU A 844 28.27 17.61 -15.30
C LEU A 844 29.50 16.68 -15.32
N TRP A 845 29.61 15.82 -16.32
CA TRP A 845 30.78 14.95 -16.53
C TRP A 845 32.07 15.76 -16.68
N LYS A 846 32.01 16.82 -17.49
CA LYS A 846 33.14 17.76 -17.63
C LYS A 846 33.43 18.49 -16.32
N ALA A 847 32.41 19.04 -15.67
CA ALA A 847 32.59 19.82 -14.43
C ALA A 847 33.08 18.98 -13.26
N SER A 848 32.73 17.70 -13.21
CA SER A 848 33.15 16.76 -12.17
C SER A 848 34.50 16.10 -12.43
N GLU A 849 35.25 16.53 -13.46
CA GLU A 849 36.49 15.89 -13.89
C GLU A 849 36.28 14.37 -14.10
N GLN A 850 35.31 14.05 -14.98
CA GLN A 850 34.94 12.66 -15.34
C GLN A 850 34.43 11.83 -14.13
N GLY A 851 33.64 12.46 -13.24
CA GLY A 851 33.03 11.77 -12.09
C GLY A 851 33.95 11.69 -10.84
N LYS A 852 35.10 12.36 -10.87
CA LYS A 852 36.00 12.47 -9.70
C LYS A 852 35.31 13.18 -8.55
N TYR A 853 34.62 14.30 -8.81
CA TYR A 853 33.90 15.07 -7.80
C TYR A 853 32.43 14.70 -7.75
N PRO A 854 31.82 14.65 -6.54
CA PRO A 854 30.40 14.41 -6.40
C PRO A 854 29.58 15.56 -6.99
N VAL A 855 28.38 15.24 -7.46
CA VAL A 855 27.42 16.19 -8.01
C VAL A 855 26.25 16.35 -7.03
N LEU A 856 25.97 17.58 -6.62
CA LEU A 856 24.85 17.96 -5.76
C LEU A 856 23.73 18.56 -6.61
N CYS A 857 22.50 18.09 -6.44
CA CYS A 857 21.30 18.69 -7.03
C CYS A 857 20.32 19.13 -5.94
N GLY A 858 20.01 20.42 -5.86
CA GLY A 858 19.13 21.00 -4.84
C GLY A 858 17.64 20.80 -5.09
N GLN A 859 17.24 19.89 -5.97
CA GLN A 859 15.84 19.63 -6.35
C GLN A 859 15.62 18.13 -6.51
N SER A 860 14.96 17.52 -5.54
CA SER A 860 14.80 16.08 -5.43
C SER A 860 14.17 15.41 -6.69
N PRO A 861 13.07 15.90 -7.30
CA PRO A 861 12.54 15.30 -8.52
C PRO A 861 13.51 15.35 -9.71
N CYS A 862 14.32 16.43 -9.85
CA CYS A 862 15.35 16.51 -10.87
C CYS A 862 16.45 15.47 -10.63
N LEU A 863 16.90 15.32 -9.37
CA LEU A 863 17.90 14.34 -9.00
C LEU A 863 17.42 12.91 -9.25
N HIS A 864 16.16 12.61 -8.89
CA HIS A 864 15.57 11.30 -9.14
C HIS A 864 15.66 10.92 -10.63
N ARG A 865 15.28 11.85 -11.53
CA ARG A 865 15.46 11.63 -12.97
C ARG A 865 16.93 11.48 -13.35
N MET A 866 17.82 12.34 -12.87
CA MET A 866 19.26 12.23 -13.14
C MET A 866 19.81 10.86 -12.71
N LYS A 867 19.49 10.38 -11.50
CA LYS A 867 19.86 9.03 -11.01
C LYS A 867 19.27 7.91 -11.89
N LYS A 868 18.14 8.17 -12.59
CA LYS A 868 17.50 7.21 -13.50
C LYS A 868 18.35 7.01 -14.79
N VAL A 869 18.85 8.07 -15.40
CA VAL A 869 19.48 8.03 -16.72
C VAL A 869 21.00 8.28 -16.72
N MET A 870 21.60 8.80 -15.65
CA MET A 870 23.04 9.14 -15.53
C MET A 870 23.72 8.24 -14.49
N LYS A 871 24.13 7.03 -14.88
CA LYS A 871 24.68 6.03 -13.95
C LYS A 871 26.17 6.19 -13.63
N LYS A 872 26.92 6.86 -14.49
CA LYS A 872 28.38 7.02 -14.32
C LYS A 872 28.81 8.04 -13.29
N MET A 873 27.90 8.90 -12.81
CA MET A 873 28.20 9.98 -11.87
C MET A 873 27.69 9.70 -10.47
N LYS A 874 28.43 10.22 -9.48
CA LYS A 874 27.99 10.21 -8.06
C LYS A 874 27.06 11.38 -7.81
N LEU A 875 25.77 11.15 -7.83
CA LEU A 875 24.71 12.15 -7.72
C LEU A 875 24.07 12.11 -6.33
N TYR A 876 23.99 13.26 -5.66
CA TYR A 876 23.51 13.38 -4.29
C TYR A 876 22.38 14.40 -4.13
N GLU A 877 21.45 14.08 -3.23
CA GLU A 877 20.50 15.02 -2.66
C GLU A 877 21.17 15.83 -1.52
N PRO A 878 20.69 17.05 -1.20
CA PRO A 878 21.27 17.81 -0.10
C PRO A 878 21.36 17.06 1.23
N ALA A 879 20.30 16.37 1.66
CA ALA A 879 20.32 15.62 2.91
C ALA A 879 21.33 14.46 2.88
N GLU A 880 21.33 13.67 1.79
CA GLU A 880 22.28 12.59 1.54
C GLU A 880 23.74 13.10 1.53
N PHE A 881 23.98 14.22 0.83
CA PHE A 881 25.32 14.80 0.74
C PHE A 881 25.82 15.32 2.11
N ILE A 882 24.95 16.01 2.84
CA ILE A 882 25.29 16.56 4.17
C ILE A 882 25.60 15.42 5.14
N MET A 883 24.79 14.39 5.18
CA MET A 883 25.00 13.24 6.08
C MET A 883 26.26 12.45 5.71
N THR A 884 26.61 12.36 4.40
CA THR A 884 27.76 11.59 3.93
C THR A 884 29.07 12.35 4.07
N TYR A 885 29.10 13.66 3.75
CA TYR A 885 30.37 14.41 3.58
C TYR A 885 30.54 15.58 4.54
N LEU A 886 29.45 16.20 5.04
CA LEU A 886 29.53 17.42 5.82
C LEU A 886 29.27 17.22 7.32
N LYS A 887 28.62 16.14 7.72
CA LYS A 887 28.21 15.88 9.11
C LYS A 887 29.39 16.05 10.09
N ASP A 888 30.55 15.48 9.76
CA ASP A 888 31.74 15.50 10.64
C ASP A 888 32.56 16.77 10.52
N ARG A 889 32.17 17.71 9.64
CA ARG A 889 32.80 19.00 9.37
C ARG A 889 32.04 20.19 9.94
N LEU A 890 30.86 19.94 10.48
CA LEU A 890 29.95 20.94 11.03
C LEU A 890 29.64 20.61 12.49
N ASP A 891 29.59 21.66 13.31
CA ASP A 891 29.05 21.56 14.67
C ASP A 891 27.57 21.93 14.64
N PHE A 892 26.72 21.01 15.07
CA PHE A 892 25.26 21.16 15.05
C PHE A 892 24.77 21.76 16.38
N HIS A 893 23.91 22.75 16.29
CA HIS A 893 23.25 23.45 17.40
C HIS A 893 21.73 23.33 17.25
N PRO A 894 21.11 22.26 17.78
CA PRO A 894 19.68 22.00 17.56
C PRO A 894 18.81 23.09 18.19
N THR A 895 17.77 23.51 17.48
CA THR A 895 16.78 24.46 18.01
C THR A 895 15.68 23.72 18.78
N ASP A 896 15.10 24.38 19.81
CA ASP A 896 13.91 23.88 20.51
C ASP A 896 12.60 24.28 19.82
N LYS A 897 12.64 25.15 18.81
CA LYS A 897 11.45 25.48 18.01
C LYS A 897 10.95 24.26 17.27
N PRO A 898 9.64 23.96 17.34
CA PRO A 898 9.08 22.85 16.61
C PRO A 898 9.07 23.11 15.10
N ILE A 899 9.47 22.13 14.32
CA ILE A 899 9.55 22.19 12.86
C ILE A 899 8.78 21.04 12.22
N ALA A 900 8.29 21.22 11.00
CA ALA A 900 7.68 20.15 10.20
C ALA A 900 8.60 19.78 9.04
N ILE A 901 8.71 18.47 8.76
CA ILE A 901 9.49 17.94 7.64
C ILE A 901 8.56 17.22 6.66
N HIS A 902 8.51 17.70 5.43
CA HIS A 902 7.85 17.00 4.34
C HIS A 902 8.88 16.26 3.49
N ILE A 903 8.83 14.93 3.52
CA ILE A 903 9.70 14.05 2.72
C ILE A 903 9.03 13.86 1.36
N THR A 904 9.69 14.31 0.29
CA THR A 904 9.12 14.23 -1.06
C THR A 904 9.02 12.78 -1.56
N CYS A 905 8.12 12.55 -2.54
CA CYS A 905 7.98 11.25 -3.18
C CYS A 905 9.31 10.77 -3.81
N SER A 906 10.04 11.66 -4.47
CA SER A 906 11.34 11.35 -5.06
C SER A 906 12.41 10.97 -4.02
N THR A 907 12.45 11.62 -2.87
CA THR A 907 13.35 11.25 -1.75
C THR A 907 13.06 9.85 -1.25
N ARG A 908 11.76 9.51 -1.09
CA ARG A 908 11.34 8.15 -0.69
C ARG A 908 11.71 7.10 -1.72
N GLN A 909 11.56 7.39 -3.02
CA GLN A 909 11.94 6.47 -4.09
C GLN A 909 13.47 6.25 -4.18
N MET A 910 14.25 7.28 -3.87
CA MET A 910 15.71 7.18 -3.82
C MET A 910 16.24 6.53 -2.54
N GLY A 911 15.38 6.26 -1.54
CA GLY A 911 15.78 5.66 -0.25
C GLY A 911 16.55 6.61 0.68
N VAL A 912 16.40 7.93 0.50
CA VAL A 912 17.12 9.00 1.22
C VAL A 912 16.28 9.61 2.36
N ASP A 913 15.11 9.06 2.61
CA ASP A 913 14.16 9.53 3.64
C ASP A 913 14.75 9.44 5.05
N LYS A 914 15.52 8.38 5.34
CA LYS A 914 16.19 8.19 6.63
C LYS A 914 17.24 9.28 6.89
N ASP A 915 18.02 9.66 5.88
CA ASP A 915 19.03 10.72 5.98
C ASP A 915 18.37 12.08 6.25
N MET A 916 17.26 12.36 5.56
CA MET A 916 16.51 13.60 5.77
C MET A 916 15.93 13.69 7.18
N ILE A 917 15.40 12.59 7.72
CA ILE A 917 14.89 12.52 9.10
C ILE A 917 16.03 12.68 10.12
N ALA A 918 17.14 11.98 9.92
CA ALA A 918 18.29 12.05 10.80
C ALA A 918 18.89 13.45 10.82
N LEU A 919 19.04 14.08 9.65
CA LEU A 919 19.53 15.45 9.52
C LEU A 919 18.64 16.46 10.24
N ALA A 920 17.32 16.33 10.07
CA ALA A 920 16.36 17.20 10.75
C ALA A 920 16.47 17.10 12.27
N LYS A 921 16.66 15.88 12.81
CA LYS A 921 16.86 15.64 14.25
C LYS A 921 18.21 16.17 14.79
N LEU A 922 19.23 16.30 13.95
CA LEU A 922 20.45 16.99 14.33
C LEU A 922 20.27 18.52 14.44
N CYS A 923 19.27 19.06 13.74
CA CYS A 923 19.00 20.49 13.67
C CYS A 923 17.88 20.98 14.62
N SER A 924 17.00 20.11 15.09
CA SER A 924 15.89 20.44 15.99
C SER A 924 15.57 19.31 16.94
N ASN A 925 15.28 19.66 18.20
CA ASN A 925 14.80 18.74 19.23
C ASN A 925 13.33 18.37 19.06
N ASN A 926 12.56 19.14 18.29
CA ASN A 926 11.11 19.00 18.09
C ASN A 926 10.77 18.88 16.59
N VAL A 927 10.89 17.66 16.03
CA VAL A 927 10.65 17.39 14.62
C VAL A 927 9.31 16.69 14.41
N LEU A 928 8.36 17.35 13.74
CA LEU A 928 7.12 16.76 13.28
C LEU A 928 7.32 16.15 11.87
N ILE A 929 7.10 14.86 11.74
CA ILE A 929 6.92 14.18 10.46
C ILE A 929 5.40 13.98 10.29
N PRO A 930 4.73 14.70 9.37
CA PRO A 930 3.28 14.68 9.29
C PRO A 930 2.75 13.30 8.91
N GLU A 931 1.78 12.84 9.67
CA GLU A 931 1.12 11.54 9.47
C GLU A 931 0.12 11.58 8.30
N GLY A 932 0.13 10.52 7.49
CA GLY A 932 -0.79 10.39 6.35
C GLY A 932 -0.56 11.42 5.24
N VAL A 933 0.64 12.02 5.19
CA VAL A 933 1.08 12.94 4.13
C VAL A 933 2.26 12.30 3.40
N GLY A 934 1.99 11.72 2.23
CA GLY A 934 3.01 11.13 1.35
C GLY A 934 3.48 12.13 0.28
N CYS A 935 2.90 12.07 -0.90
CA CYS A 935 3.13 13.05 -1.96
C CYS A 935 2.37 14.36 -1.68
N CYS A 936 2.98 15.51 -1.95
CA CYS A 936 2.30 16.81 -1.82
C CYS A 936 1.19 17.03 -2.89
N GLY A 937 1.20 16.26 -3.98
CA GLY A 937 0.24 16.36 -5.07
C GLY A 937 0.42 17.56 -6.00
N PHE A 938 1.48 18.32 -5.85
CA PHE A 938 1.74 19.45 -6.74
C PHE A 938 2.23 18.98 -8.13
N ALA A 939 2.96 17.86 -8.18
CA ALA A 939 3.35 17.17 -9.40
C ALA A 939 3.94 18.10 -10.47
N GLY A 940 5.00 18.83 -10.17
CA GLY A 940 5.65 19.78 -11.07
C GLY A 940 4.81 21.04 -11.29
N ASP A 941 4.28 21.24 -12.49
CA ASP A 941 3.43 22.37 -12.85
C ASP A 941 1.93 22.10 -12.69
N ARG A 942 1.52 20.84 -12.38
CA ARG A 942 0.11 20.43 -12.30
C ARG A 942 -0.65 21.12 -11.17
N GLY A 943 0.00 21.39 -10.05
CA GLY A 943 -0.61 22.12 -8.94
C GLY A 943 -1.10 23.51 -9.31
N PHE A 944 -0.57 24.10 -10.37
CA PHE A 944 -1.08 25.36 -10.92
C PHE A 944 -2.30 25.17 -11.83
N THR A 945 -2.53 23.97 -12.35
CA THR A 945 -3.65 23.67 -13.27
C THR A 945 -4.75 22.89 -12.56
N PHE A 946 -4.37 21.92 -11.71
CA PHE A 946 -5.26 21.02 -10.97
C PHE A 946 -5.00 21.11 -9.46
N PRO A 947 -5.31 22.24 -8.82
CA PRO A 947 -5.00 22.48 -7.39
C PRO A 947 -5.74 21.55 -6.43
N GLU A 948 -6.85 20.92 -6.88
CA GLU A 948 -7.60 19.95 -6.09
C GLU A 948 -6.77 18.72 -5.70
N LEU A 949 -5.84 18.29 -6.55
CA LEU A 949 -4.94 17.18 -6.26
C LEU A 949 -4.01 17.51 -5.08
N ASN A 950 -3.44 18.72 -5.10
CA ASN A 950 -2.59 19.21 -4.02
C ASN A 950 -3.38 19.40 -2.70
N ARG A 951 -4.57 20.00 -2.77
CA ARG A 951 -5.44 20.17 -1.58
C ARG A 951 -5.82 18.82 -0.97
N TYR A 952 -6.20 17.85 -1.80
CA TYR A 952 -6.57 16.52 -1.33
C TYR A 952 -5.40 15.78 -0.69
N GLY A 953 -4.22 15.82 -1.30
CA GLY A 953 -2.99 15.20 -0.76
C GLY A 953 -2.58 15.78 0.59
N LEU A 954 -2.78 17.08 0.79
CA LEU A 954 -2.37 17.81 2.00
C LEU A 954 -3.49 18.06 3.02
N ARG A 955 -4.70 17.47 2.83
CA ARG A 955 -5.86 17.71 3.72
C ARG A 955 -5.61 17.40 5.20
N LYS A 956 -4.67 16.49 5.50
CA LYS A 956 -4.30 16.12 6.87
C LYS A 956 -3.14 16.95 7.44
N LEU A 957 -2.47 17.76 6.62
CA LEU A 957 -1.27 18.48 7.05
C LEU A 957 -1.60 19.66 7.95
N LYS A 958 -2.50 20.55 7.53
CA LYS A 958 -2.82 21.78 8.23
C LYS A 958 -3.24 21.57 9.70
N PRO A 959 -4.14 20.63 10.05
CA PRO A 959 -4.49 20.37 11.45
C PRO A 959 -3.30 19.95 12.31
N GLN A 960 -2.33 19.21 11.75
CA GLN A 960 -1.14 18.78 12.46
C GLN A 960 -0.17 19.94 12.70
N ILE A 961 -0.03 20.84 11.72
CA ILE A 961 0.76 22.07 11.82
C ILE A 961 0.21 22.96 12.95
N GLU A 962 -1.11 23.18 12.96
CA GLU A 962 -1.78 24.01 13.97
C GLU A 962 -1.69 23.40 15.37
N LYS A 963 -1.93 22.10 15.51
CA LYS A 963 -1.83 21.37 16.80
C LYS A 963 -0.45 21.48 17.42
N ASN A 964 0.62 21.39 16.62
CA ASN A 964 2.00 21.41 17.07
C ASN A 964 2.64 22.82 17.02
N LYS A 965 1.84 23.86 16.71
CA LYS A 965 2.26 25.26 16.66
C LYS A 965 3.52 25.47 15.79
N ILE A 966 3.55 24.83 14.61
CA ILE A 966 4.68 24.94 13.68
C ILE A 966 4.63 26.28 12.97
N GLU A 967 5.72 27.01 12.95
CA GLU A 967 5.83 28.30 12.23
C GLU A 967 6.52 28.16 10.87
N VAL A 968 7.41 27.18 10.72
CA VAL A 968 8.18 26.95 9.49
C VAL A 968 8.29 25.46 9.22
N GLY A 969 8.09 25.07 7.98
CA GLY A 969 8.30 23.71 7.49
C GLY A 969 9.48 23.60 6.52
N TYR A 970 10.00 22.38 6.36
CA TYR A 970 11.11 22.11 5.44
C TYR A 970 10.81 20.94 4.50
N SER A 971 11.32 21.04 3.29
CA SER A 971 11.21 20.01 2.25
C SER A 971 12.49 20.01 1.41
N ASN A 972 12.50 19.44 0.22
CA ASN A 972 13.63 19.40 -0.69
C ASN A 972 13.20 19.49 -2.18
N SER A 973 12.06 20.12 -2.42
CA SER A 973 11.55 20.40 -3.76
C SER A 973 10.77 21.71 -3.79
N ARG A 974 11.16 22.64 -4.63
CA ARG A 974 10.56 23.99 -4.72
C ARG A 974 9.07 23.96 -5.03
N THR A 975 8.63 23.08 -5.91
CA THR A 975 7.20 22.95 -6.23
C THR A 975 6.40 22.37 -5.08
N CYS A 976 6.98 21.43 -4.30
CA CYS A 976 6.38 20.95 -3.07
C CYS A 976 6.28 22.06 -2.03
N GLU A 977 7.33 22.86 -1.84
CA GLU A 977 7.35 24.00 -0.91
C GLU A 977 6.19 24.96 -1.20
N ILE A 978 5.99 25.33 -2.47
CA ILE A 978 4.86 26.17 -2.91
C ILE A 978 3.51 25.53 -2.54
N GLY A 979 3.33 24.26 -2.84
CA GLY A 979 2.08 23.54 -2.57
C GLY A 979 1.79 23.36 -1.08
N LEU A 980 2.83 23.12 -0.27
CA LEU A 980 2.75 23.00 1.19
C LEU A 980 2.37 24.33 1.83
N GLU A 981 3.07 25.42 1.47
CA GLU A 981 2.78 26.77 1.97
C GLU A 981 1.37 27.21 1.58
N ALA A 982 0.94 26.99 0.34
CA ALA A 982 -0.39 27.36 -0.15
C ALA A 982 -1.53 26.67 0.62
N ASN A 983 -1.31 25.47 1.17
CA ASN A 983 -2.34 24.71 1.90
C ASN A 983 -2.25 24.81 3.42
N THR A 984 -1.09 25.21 3.97
CA THR A 984 -0.90 25.34 5.42
C THR A 984 -0.96 26.77 5.91
N GLY A 985 -0.52 27.73 5.07
CA GLY A 985 -0.39 29.15 5.43
C GLY A 985 0.93 29.47 6.14
N ILE A 986 1.84 28.51 6.35
CA ILE A 986 3.18 28.72 6.88
C ILE A 986 4.22 28.54 5.77
N PRO A 987 5.36 29.25 5.83
CA PRO A 987 6.42 29.08 4.83
C PRO A 987 7.06 27.69 4.89
N TYR A 988 7.29 27.11 3.71
CA TYR A 988 8.07 25.88 3.53
C TYR A 988 9.33 26.17 2.71
N LEU A 989 10.46 25.65 3.15
CA LEU A 989 11.79 25.93 2.60
C LEU A 989 12.58 24.65 2.38
N ASN A 990 13.67 24.72 1.64
CA ASN A 990 14.58 23.60 1.52
C ASN A 990 15.26 23.31 2.85
N ILE A 991 15.52 22.05 3.19
CA ILE A 991 16.16 21.63 4.43
C ILE A 991 17.55 22.25 4.63
N VAL A 992 18.22 22.66 3.56
CA VAL A 992 19.52 23.36 3.62
C VAL A 992 19.43 24.66 4.42
N HIS A 993 18.30 25.38 4.37
CA HIS A 993 18.10 26.58 5.19
C HIS A 993 18.14 26.25 6.68
N LEU A 994 17.50 25.15 7.09
CA LEU A 994 17.54 24.69 8.48
C LEU A 994 18.97 24.33 8.91
N VAL A 995 19.67 23.53 8.09
CA VAL A 995 21.04 23.10 8.39
C VAL A 995 21.95 24.30 8.52
N ASN A 996 21.81 25.27 7.62
CA ASN A 996 22.69 26.43 7.61
C ASN A 996 22.55 27.33 8.84
N ILE A 997 21.34 27.51 9.37
CA ILE A 997 21.13 28.26 10.62
C ILE A 997 21.47 27.46 11.88
N SER A 998 21.42 26.13 11.80
CA SER A 998 21.67 25.22 12.93
C SER A 998 23.13 24.72 13.01
N THR A 999 24.03 25.25 12.18
CA THR A 999 25.43 24.77 12.17
C THR A 999 26.45 25.90 12.17
N THR A 1000 27.62 25.60 12.74
CA THR A 1000 28.84 26.37 12.58
C THR A 1000 29.95 25.52 11.97
N ALA A 1001 30.97 26.14 11.41
CA ALA A 1001 32.16 25.43 10.96
C ALA A 1001 32.83 24.73 12.13
N LYS A 1002 33.14 23.45 11.99
CA LYS A 1002 33.92 22.73 12.99
C LYS A 1002 35.35 23.28 13.00
N LYS A 1003 35.84 23.60 14.17
CA LYS A 1003 37.20 24.16 14.36
C LYS A 1003 38.29 23.10 14.16
#